data_b738b45ada0f33eb322a44218cd55bdb
#
_entry.id   b738b45ada0f33eb322a44218cd55bdb
#
_cell.length_a   1.000
_cell.length_b   1.000
_cell.length_c   1.000
_cell.angle_alpha   90.00
_cell.angle_beta   90.00
_cell.angle_gamma   90.00
#
_symmetry.space_group_name_H-M   'P 1'
#
loop_
_entity.id
_entity.type
_entity.pdbx_description
1 polymer ?
#
loop_
_entity_poly.entity_id
_entity_poly.type
_entity_poly.pdbx_seq_one_letter_code
_entity_poly.pdbx_strand_id
1 'polypeptide(L)'
;MADSVQVLGARDMADKKLWRAFGAACSRSEDAGKTVLHLQKTKNEDGRCSWRAGSILPENGACGPFTLSFQAELKNIVLNRPDDVWGGFTILLHGHKDGKYVALKTERVRMDGVGFRPYTLRGAIPSGLTDLYLEFILQRASGSVKIRDISMKLQTDGQKQRSITTKVVGGRTVELFPVPRHPVSSVPLRMDGKDFVFFDGTNTRQIYDTTIPEPSDLIAHAAAFGTPGELRRLFVGIHTLHRLTLKSILFTGLQDASGREIPTSAIEIFRVHNWPQSDGMGRSLSYSIVPEVLLPFQETTLQPNSSANFMVRIRIPKNTPQGIYSGKLIFRTNGVEKKLPLKLRVLPFTLVRPDNENMVYLVHVGNFGDRVEDAVEACREFKDRGIEGLVVACQYGKGMLQLVKDGNANLRIKSFGKLEQALAGYRTAEMTGPLILHFSDQLEITVARAMGFELPRGNEAGGVNDAMKTPEFSDAMQKVLAEIKRRCAGTDLYIMCIDEPGGFVDRRDRAVWECREIRKAGLNAAVYQFGSFWKQLKDICRLQIFSSQAVPGQSRKETAREVRLAGIKGFAYGIHGSYDGYACGIMPGRARSGYLAHEEGFTGQTLWLYSPGKPMNFNGTEQLKFFPLLKYRGTDGRIVSTLQWEGLCEGIDDYAYMNTLDRLLARHGKKAEAQKIAQDYECLKKNLAEQIDPRTGDEEKIAVFSNRTADAVRWQIAEWIMKLQKMDHKI
;
A
#
# COMPACT_ATOMS: atom_id res chain seq x y z
N MET A 1 3.06 -13.92 29.08
CA MET A 1 2.02 -12.93 28.73
C MET A 1 2.68 -11.57 28.86
N ALA A 2 2.62 -10.72 27.84
CA ALA A 2 3.10 -9.34 27.97
C ALA A 2 2.18 -8.66 29.00
N ASP A 3 2.76 -8.03 30.02
CA ASP A 3 1.98 -7.24 30.98
C ASP A 3 1.38 -6.06 30.21
N SER A 4 0.06 -5.93 30.27
CA SER A 4 -0.65 -4.79 29.69
C SER A 4 -1.23 -3.93 30.81
N VAL A 5 -1.03 -2.61 30.73
CA VAL A 5 -1.68 -1.65 31.61
C VAL A 5 -2.98 -1.23 30.97
N GLN A 6 -4.08 -1.38 31.69
CA GLN A 6 -5.39 -0.87 31.29
C GLN A 6 -5.37 0.66 31.47
N VAL A 7 -5.48 1.39 30.35
CA VAL A 7 -5.53 2.87 30.34
C VAL A 7 -6.97 3.36 30.44
N LEU A 8 -7.89 2.68 29.75
CA LEU A 8 -9.33 2.90 29.82
C LEU A 8 -10.06 1.56 29.85
N GLY A 9 -11.08 1.43 30.67
CA GLY A 9 -11.94 0.27 30.75
C GLY A 9 -13.41 0.60 30.57
N ALA A 10 -14.24 -0.42 30.36
CA ALA A 10 -15.68 -0.24 30.17
C ALA A 10 -16.37 0.47 31.35
N ARG A 11 -15.85 0.31 32.57
CA ARG A 11 -16.36 0.97 33.77
C ARG A 11 -16.12 2.48 33.78
N ASP A 12 -15.04 2.93 33.13
CA ASP A 12 -14.66 4.35 33.06
C ASP A 12 -15.64 5.17 32.21
N MET A 13 -16.43 4.52 31.36
CA MET A 13 -17.47 5.18 30.55
C MET A 13 -18.57 5.85 31.40
N ALA A 14 -18.82 5.34 32.61
CA ALA A 14 -19.80 5.91 33.53
C ALA A 14 -19.28 7.18 34.24
N ASP A 15 -17.96 7.38 34.26
CA ASP A 15 -17.35 8.53 34.93
C ASP A 15 -17.66 9.84 34.18
N LYS A 16 -18.49 10.70 34.83
CA LYS A 16 -18.86 12.01 34.31
C LYS A 16 -17.72 13.03 34.35
N LYS A 17 -16.71 12.81 35.21
CA LYS A 17 -15.53 13.69 35.29
C LYS A 17 -14.55 13.38 34.19
N LEU A 18 -14.43 12.12 33.82
CA LEU A 18 -13.54 11.66 32.74
C LEU A 18 -14.07 12.07 31.37
N TRP A 19 -15.34 11.81 31.10
CA TRP A 19 -15.92 12.05 29.78
C TRP A 19 -16.70 13.37 29.71
N ARG A 20 -16.28 14.27 28.86
CA ARG A 20 -16.89 15.57 28.60
C ARG A 20 -17.55 15.62 27.23
N ALA A 21 -18.77 16.10 27.18
CA ALA A 21 -19.51 16.37 25.95
C ALA A 21 -19.15 17.75 25.39
N PHE A 22 -19.00 17.84 24.09
CA PHE A 22 -18.84 19.10 23.35
C PHE A 22 -19.91 19.16 22.27
N GLY A 23 -20.78 20.16 22.37
CA GLY A 23 -21.96 20.33 21.52
C GLY A 23 -23.25 19.79 22.17
N ALA A 24 -24.38 20.43 21.83
CA ALA A 24 -25.68 20.16 22.44
C ALA A 24 -26.27 18.77 22.14
N ALA A 25 -25.74 18.09 21.16
CA ALA A 25 -26.27 16.83 20.65
C ALA A 25 -25.58 15.57 21.23
N CYS A 26 -24.96 15.68 22.39
CA CYS A 26 -24.30 14.56 23.08
C CYS A 26 -25.13 14.16 24.31
N SER A 27 -25.46 12.88 24.44
CA SER A 27 -26.18 12.34 25.60
C SER A 27 -25.54 11.02 26.04
N ARG A 28 -25.92 10.58 27.24
CA ARG A 28 -25.48 9.32 27.83
C ARG A 28 -26.71 8.53 28.29
N SER A 29 -26.70 7.24 28.05
CA SER A 29 -27.74 6.32 28.51
C SER A 29 -27.14 5.04 29.05
N GLU A 30 -27.96 4.19 29.61
CA GLU A 30 -27.64 2.82 29.95
C GLU A 30 -28.40 1.85 29.03
N ASP A 31 -27.72 0.82 28.54
CA ASP A 31 -28.29 -0.25 27.72
C ASP A 31 -27.78 -1.58 28.26
N ALA A 32 -28.68 -2.45 28.73
CA ALA A 32 -28.35 -3.74 29.33
C ALA A 32 -27.23 -3.67 30.40
N GLY A 33 -27.29 -2.65 31.28
CA GLY A 33 -26.32 -2.43 32.36
C GLY A 33 -24.98 -1.87 31.89
N LYS A 34 -24.88 -1.42 30.63
CA LYS A 34 -23.68 -0.81 30.05
C LYS A 34 -23.93 0.67 29.74
N THR A 35 -22.96 1.50 30.06
CA THR A 35 -23.01 2.91 29.68
C THR A 35 -22.79 3.06 28.18
N VAL A 36 -23.64 3.85 27.54
CA VAL A 36 -23.58 4.17 26.12
C VAL A 36 -23.44 5.68 25.95
N LEU A 37 -22.42 6.11 25.21
CA LEU A 37 -22.23 7.48 24.78
C LEU A 37 -22.93 7.70 23.44
N HIS A 38 -23.75 8.74 23.33
CA HIS A 38 -24.50 9.06 22.12
C HIS A 38 -23.97 10.35 21.51
N LEU A 39 -23.82 10.36 20.21
CA LEU A 39 -23.63 11.52 19.36
C LEU A 39 -24.80 11.57 18.39
N GLN A 40 -25.52 12.68 18.32
CA GLN A 40 -26.65 12.84 17.40
C GLN A 40 -26.64 14.24 16.81
N LYS A 41 -26.71 14.34 15.50
CA LYS A 41 -26.75 15.61 14.76
C LYS A 41 -27.84 15.58 13.71
N THR A 42 -28.56 16.69 13.58
CA THR A 42 -29.51 16.93 12.51
C THR A 42 -28.83 17.57 11.30
N LYS A 43 -29.47 17.53 10.13
CA LYS A 43 -28.88 17.88 8.83
C LYS A 43 -28.35 19.33 8.72
N ASN A 44 -28.84 20.24 9.55
CA ASN A 44 -28.52 21.67 9.44
C ASN A 44 -27.70 22.23 10.62
N GLU A 45 -27.21 21.36 11.49
CA GLU A 45 -26.39 21.81 12.61
C GLU A 45 -24.93 22.00 12.17
N ASP A 46 -24.47 23.24 12.16
CA ASP A 46 -23.06 23.54 12.06
C ASP A 46 -22.38 23.28 13.41
N GLY A 47 -21.14 22.79 13.33
CA GLY A 47 -20.34 22.56 14.51
C GLY A 47 -19.95 21.11 14.73
N ARG A 48 -19.18 20.94 15.76
CA ARG A 48 -18.62 19.67 16.23
C ARG A 48 -19.47 19.12 17.36
N CYS A 49 -19.85 17.86 17.25
CA CYS A 49 -20.43 17.09 18.34
C CYS A 49 -19.44 16.01 18.74
N SER A 50 -18.96 16.01 19.97
CA SER A 50 -17.97 15.01 20.41
C SER A 50 -18.06 14.64 21.88
N TRP A 51 -17.63 13.42 22.18
CA TRP A 51 -17.27 12.95 23.49
C TRP A 51 -15.75 12.88 23.60
N ARG A 52 -15.16 13.58 24.58
CA ARG A 52 -13.74 13.55 24.87
C ARG A 52 -13.48 12.99 26.26
N ALA A 53 -12.67 11.95 26.36
CA ALA A 53 -12.06 11.56 27.62
C ALA A 53 -11.08 12.64 28.06
N GLY A 54 -11.06 13.01 29.34
CA GLY A 54 -10.02 13.85 29.94
C GLY A 54 -8.63 13.25 29.75
N SER A 55 -7.59 13.81 30.33
CA SER A 55 -6.28 13.22 30.18
C SER A 55 -6.27 11.79 30.69
N ILE A 56 -6.06 10.86 29.73
CA ILE A 56 -5.95 9.42 29.97
C ILE A 56 -4.49 8.98 29.99
N LEU A 57 -3.56 9.92 30.16
CA LEU A 57 -2.14 9.59 30.26
C LEU A 57 -1.93 8.71 31.50
N PRO A 58 -1.27 7.56 31.38
CA PRO A 58 -0.96 6.72 32.53
C PRO A 58 -0.15 7.47 33.58
N GLU A 59 -0.49 7.34 34.87
CA GLU A 59 0.13 8.06 35.98
C GLU A 59 1.66 7.90 36.01
N ASN A 60 2.17 6.78 35.55
CA ASN A 60 3.60 6.47 35.50
C ASN A 60 4.30 6.97 34.22
N GLY A 61 3.63 7.79 33.41
CA GLY A 61 4.19 8.22 32.11
C GLY A 61 4.46 7.07 31.15
N ALA A 62 3.76 5.95 31.30
CA ALA A 62 3.93 4.76 30.46
C ALA A 62 3.66 5.13 29.00
N CYS A 63 4.56 4.68 28.14
CA CYS A 63 4.52 4.87 26.70
C CYS A 63 4.72 3.53 26.00
N GLY A 64 4.36 3.43 24.73
CA GLY A 64 4.51 2.20 23.97
C GLY A 64 3.29 1.88 23.11
N PRO A 65 3.27 0.68 22.50
CA PRO A 65 2.16 0.24 21.68
C PRO A 65 0.85 0.17 22.47
N PHE A 66 -0.24 0.64 21.87
CA PHE A 66 -1.58 0.54 22.47
C PHE A 66 -2.55 -0.19 21.56
N THR A 67 -3.58 -0.77 22.17
CA THR A 67 -4.77 -1.26 21.50
C THR A 67 -5.99 -0.59 22.12
N LEU A 68 -6.75 0.13 21.30
CA LEU A 68 -8.06 0.72 21.65
C LEU A 68 -9.14 -0.14 21.01
N SER A 69 -10.05 -0.69 21.81
CA SER A 69 -11.21 -1.46 21.35
C SER A 69 -12.49 -0.80 21.83
N PHE A 70 -13.54 -0.80 21.02
CA PHE A 70 -14.87 -0.33 21.40
C PHE A 70 -15.93 -0.92 20.48
N GLN A 71 -17.20 -0.78 20.84
CA GLN A 71 -18.32 -1.10 19.96
C GLN A 71 -19.04 0.18 19.59
N ALA A 72 -19.42 0.31 18.31
CA ALA A 72 -20.24 1.42 17.86
C ALA A 72 -21.39 0.97 16.96
N GLU A 73 -22.52 1.64 17.08
CA GLU A 73 -23.67 1.57 16.19
C GLU A 73 -23.81 2.91 15.48
N LEU A 74 -23.75 2.91 14.16
CA LEU A 74 -23.89 4.10 13.31
C LEU A 74 -25.20 4.00 12.55
N LYS A 75 -26.03 5.05 12.63
CA LYS A 75 -27.34 5.12 11.94
C LYS A 75 -27.48 6.42 11.17
N ASN A 76 -27.85 6.31 9.91
CA ASN A 76 -28.17 7.44 9.04
C ASN A 76 -27.05 8.48 8.98
N ILE A 77 -25.79 8.01 8.90
CA ILE A 77 -24.64 8.91 8.77
C ILE A 77 -24.66 9.51 7.36
N VAL A 78 -25.10 10.74 7.26
CA VAL A 78 -25.17 11.50 6.01
C VAL A 78 -24.20 12.67 6.09
N LEU A 79 -23.25 12.71 5.18
CA LEU A 79 -22.30 13.83 5.10
C LEU A 79 -23.04 15.11 4.71
N ASN A 80 -22.70 16.23 5.33
CA ASN A 80 -23.29 17.55 4.98
C ASN A 80 -23.00 17.88 3.50
N ARG A 81 -21.87 17.40 3.01
CA ARG A 81 -21.49 17.37 1.59
C ARG A 81 -21.12 15.94 1.22
N PRO A 82 -21.73 15.34 0.18
CA PRO A 82 -21.53 13.92 -0.17
C PRO A 82 -20.08 13.50 -0.39
N ASP A 83 -19.23 14.46 -0.67
CA ASP A 83 -17.84 14.33 -1.02
C ASP A 83 -16.88 14.89 0.04
N ASP A 84 -17.38 15.24 1.24
CA ASP A 84 -16.53 15.72 2.32
C ASP A 84 -15.70 14.57 2.91
N VAL A 85 -14.43 14.51 2.51
CA VAL A 85 -13.48 13.49 2.99
C VAL A 85 -13.16 13.62 4.48
N TRP A 86 -13.50 14.74 5.11
CA TRP A 86 -13.27 15.03 6.51
C TRP A 86 -14.52 14.85 7.39
N GLY A 87 -15.67 14.58 6.76
CA GLY A 87 -16.94 14.36 7.43
C GLY A 87 -17.13 12.92 7.93
N GLY A 88 -18.06 12.72 8.87
CA GLY A 88 -18.45 11.43 9.40
C GLY A 88 -18.07 11.23 10.86
N PHE A 89 -18.14 9.98 11.32
CA PHE A 89 -17.73 9.58 12.66
C PHE A 89 -16.20 9.41 12.68
N THR A 90 -15.54 10.18 13.53
CA THR A 90 -14.08 10.22 13.65
C THR A 90 -13.66 9.84 15.07
N ILE A 91 -12.69 8.95 15.17
CA ILE A 91 -12.00 8.60 16.42
C ILE A 91 -10.64 9.29 16.37
N LEU A 92 -10.30 10.08 17.38
CA LEU A 92 -9.07 10.86 17.44
C LEU A 92 -8.38 10.62 18.79
N LEU A 93 -7.16 10.09 18.72
CA LEU A 93 -6.25 10.05 19.86
C LEU A 93 -5.19 11.14 19.66
N HIS A 94 -5.07 12.06 20.61
CA HIS A 94 -4.18 13.21 20.51
C HIS A 94 -3.68 13.65 21.89
N GLY A 95 -2.65 14.48 21.91
CA GLY A 95 -2.09 15.04 23.13
C GLY A 95 -1.17 16.21 22.84
N HIS A 96 -0.38 16.60 23.84
CA HIS A 96 0.65 17.62 23.70
C HIS A 96 2.00 17.08 24.13
N LYS A 97 3.02 17.47 23.39
CA LYS A 97 4.44 17.22 23.73
C LYS A 97 5.22 18.52 23.52
N ASP A 98 5.97 18.92 24.53
CA ASP A 98 6.73 20.20 24.51
C ASP A 98 5.83 21.41 24.15
N GLY A 99 4.61 21.43 24.68
CA GLY A 99 3.61 22.46 24.43
C GLY A 99 2.99 22.46 23.03
N LYS A 100 3.34 21.48 22.17
CA LYS A 100 2.82 21.37 20.80
C LYS A 100 1.78 20.25 20.71
N TYR A 101 0.72 20.52 19.95
CA TYR A 101 -0.31 19.52 19.62
C TYR A 101 0.28 18.37 18.77
N VAL A 102 -0.04 17.14 19.14
CA VAL A 102 0.34 15.91 18.43
C VAL A 102 -0.88 15.04 18.24
N ALA A 103 -1.27 14.80 16.99
CA ALA A 103 -2.26 13.78 16.66
C ALA A 103 -1.54 12.42 16.58
N LEU A 104 -1.94 11.49 17.44
CA LEU A 104 -1.31 10.16 17.52
C LEU A 104 -2.00 9.15 16.60
N LYS A 105 -3.33 9.17 16.56
CA LYS A 105 -4.12 8.31 15.67
C LYS A 105 -5.41 9.01 15.31
N THR A 106 -5.79 8.90 14.04
CA THR A 106 -7.09 9.37 13.54
C THR A 106 -7.71 8.28 12.69
N GLU A 107 -8.92 7.89 13.02
CA GLU A 107 -9.69 6.92 12.23
C GLU A 107 -11.06 7.50 11.88
N ARG A 108 -11.59 7.19 10.70
CA ARG A 108 -12.90 7.66 10.24
C ARG A 108 -13.76 6.51 9.78
N VAL A 109 -14.95 6.46 10.33
CA VAL A 109 -15.96 5.47 9.98
C VAL A 109 -17.10 6.17 9.25
N ARG A 110 -17.42 5.70 8.06
CA ARG A 110 -18.41 6.35 7.17
C ARG A 110 -19.60 5.47 6.81
N MET A 111 -19.58 4.22 7.24
CA MET A 111 -20.62 3.26 6.87
C MET A 111 -21.59 3.04 8.01
N ASP A 112 -22.88 3.13 7.69
CA ASP A 112 -23.94 2.69 8.56
C ASP A 112 -23.87 1.18 8.79
N GLY A 113 -24.30 0.75 9.97
CA GLY A 113 -24.38 -0.66 10.33
C GLY A 113 -25.59 -0.94 11.21
N VAL A 114 -26.19 -2.10 11.02
CA VAL A 114 -27.23 -2.58 11.93
C VAL A 114 -26.57 -3.13 13.18
N GLY A 115 -26.94 -2.54 14.35
CA GLY A 115 -26.43 -2.95 15.65
C GLY A 115 -24.99 -2.51 15.95
N PHE A 116 -24.53 -2.87 17.13
CA PHE A 116 -23.18 -2.58 17.58
C PHE A 116 -22.15 -3.47 16.86
N ARG A 117 -21.14 -2.84 16.28
CA ARG A 117 -20.01 -3.51 15.65
C ARG A 117 -18.72 -3.23 16.42
N PRO A 118 -17.80 -4.20 16.52
CA PRO A 118 -16.51 -4.00 17.16
C PRO A 118 -15.59 -3.19 16.26
N TYR A 119 -14.81 -2.31 16.88
CA TYR A 119 -13.73 -1.54 16.25
C TYR A 119 -12.46 -1.69 17.09
N THR A 120 -11.34 -1.78 16.43
CA THR A 120 -10.02 -1.86 17.07
C THR A 120 -9.06 -0.91 16.37
N LEU A 121 -8.44 -0.03 17.15
CA LEU A 121 -7.38 0.86 16.68
C LEU A 121 -6.09 0.50 17.40
N ARG A 122 -4.99 0.52 16.66
CA ARG A 122 -3.65 0.30 17.20
C ARG A 122 -2.75 1.47 16.85
N GLY A 123 -1.77 1.71 17.69
CA GLY A 123 -0.79 2.76 17.52
C GLY A 123 0.22 2.73 18.65
N ALA A 124 0.95 3.82 18.81
CA ALA A 124 1.90 3.96 19.90
C ALA A 124 1.76 5.31 20.60
N ILE A 125 1.91 5.29 21.92
CA ILE A 125 1.96 6.49 22.75
C ILE A 125 3.43 6.85 22.93
N PRO A 126 3.90 8.00 22.42
CA PRO A 126 5.29 8.44 22.62
C PRO A 126 5.53 8.86 24.06
N SER A 127 6.78 8.79 24.53
CA SER A 127 7.18 9.33 25.83
C SER A 127 7.12 10.85 25.83
N GLY A 128 7.03 11.42 27.03
CA GLY A 128 7.10 12.87 27.22
C GLY A 128 5.84 13.63 26.78
N LEU A 129 4.71 12.95 26.63
CA LEU A 129 3.42 13.62 26.53
C LEU A 129 3.07 14.28 27.87
N THR A 130 2.54 15.49 27.80
CA THR A 130 2.02 16.19 28.98
C THR A 130 0.55 15.85 29.26
N ASP A 131 -0.16 15.41 28.23
CA ASP A 131 -1.55 14.97 28.30
C ASP A 131 -1.87 14.01 27.13
N LEU A 132 -2.95 13.27 27.25
CA LEU A 132 -3.45 12.34 26.24
C LEU A 132 -4.98 12.34 26.28
N TYR A 133 -5.61 12.54 25.13
CA TYR A 133 -7.05 12.60 24.97
C TYR A 133 -7.55 11.61 23.94
N LEU A 134 -8.62 10.89 24.26
CA LEU A 134 -9.39 10.12 23.29
C LEU A 134 -10.68 10.88 23.00
N GLU A 135 -10.97 11.11 21.73
CA GLU A 135 -12.15 11.82 21.31
C GLU A 135 -12.92 11.08 20.21
N PHE A 136 -14.23 10.95 20.43
CA PHE A 136 -15.19 10.45 19.44
C PHE A 136 -15.99 11.64 18.90
N ILE A 137 -15.95 11.85 17.58
CA ILE A 137 -16.44 13.07 16.96
C ILE A 137 -17.42 12.73 15.84
N LEU A 138 -18.58 13.38 15.81
CA LEU A 138 -19.44 13.46 14.65
C LEU A 138 -19.34 14.87 14.08
N GLN A 139 -18.68 15.02 12.93
CA GLN A 139 -18.42 16.32 12.31
C GLN A 139 -18.79 16.33 10.84
N ARG A 140 -19.25 17.49 10.34
CA ARG A 140 -19.61 17.69 8.92
C ARG A 140 -20.54 16.60 8.38
N ALA A 141 -21.31 16.00 9.26
CA ALA A 141 -22.27 14.95 8.98
C ALA A 141 -23.44 15.05 9.94
N SER A 142 -24.59 14.56 9.53
CA SER A 142 -25.74 14.28 10.37
C SER A 142 -25.86 12.79 10.64
N GLY A 143 -26.67 12.40 11.60
CA GLY A 143 -26.92 11.02 11.98
C GLY A 143 -26.74 10.76 13.46
N SER A 144 -26.67 9.49 13.82
CA SER A 144 -26.55 9.03 15.21
C SER A 144 -25.43 8.01 15.35
N VAL A 145 -24.62 8.17 16.39
CA VAL A 145 -23.58 7.23 16.78
C VAL A 145 -23.78 6.87 18.24
N LYS A 146 -23.81 5.58 18.54
CA LYS A 146 -23.80 5.05 19.90
C LYS A 146 -22.50 4.30 20.11
N ILE A 147 -21.83 4.52 21.24
CA ILE A 147 -20.52 3.94 21.55
C ILE A 147 -20.59 3.29 22.93
N ARG A 148 -20.08 2.07 23.04
CA ARG A 148 -19.98 1.32 24.30
C ARG A 148 -18.73 0.42 24.34
N ASP A 149 -18.47 -0.18 25.49
CA ASP A 149 -17.41 -1.17 25.71
C ASP A 149 -16.02 -0.63 25.31
N ILE A 150 -15.73 0.63 25.63
CA ILE A 150 -14.42 1.23 25.34
C ILE A 150 -13.36 0.60 26.24
N SER A 151 -12.29 0.12 25.65
CA SER A 151 -11.12 -0.43 26.36
C SER A 151 -9.86 0.00 25.66
N MET A 152 -8.95 0.63 26.37
CA MET A 152 -7.63 0.97 25.86
C MET A 152 -6.57 0.31 26.74
N LYS A 153 -5.76 -0.53 26.11
CA LYS A 153 -4.65 -1.25 26.73
C LYS A 153 -3.34 -0.78 26.15
N LEU A 154 -2.40 -0.47 27.02
CA LEU A 154 -1.01 -0.19 26.67
C LEU A 154 -0.21 -1.47 26.93
N GLN A 155 0.54 -1.92 25.94
CA GLN A 155 1.45 -3.04 26.11
C GLN A 155 2.69 -2.56 26.87
N THR A 156 2.79 -2.93 28.13
CA THR A 156 4.00 -2.74 28.92
C THR A 156 4.68 -4.09 29.02
N ASP A 157 5.88 -4.23 28.47
CA ASP A 157 6.70 -5.37 28.79
C ASP A 157 7.01 -5.33 30.28
N GLY A 158 6.62 -6.33 31.04
CA GLY A 158 6.84 -6.47 32.50
C GLY A 158 8.30 -6.59 32.93
N GLN A 159 9.21 -6.18 32.09
CA GLN A 159 10.61 -5.94 32.41
C GLN A 159 10.86 -4.43 32.43
N LYS A 160 11.47 -3.98 33.52
CA LYS A 160 12.05 -2.64 33.75
C LYS A 160 12.18 -1.86 32.44
N GLN A 161 11.55 -0.66 32.40
CA GLN A 161 11.65 0.34 31.32
C GLN A 161 12.79 0.00 30.36
N ARG A 162 12.50 -0.76 29.31
CA ARG A 162 13.47 -0.90 28.22
C ARG A 162 13.61 0.51 27.70
N SER A 163 14.79 1.05 27.88
CA SER A 163 15.13 2.38 27.42
C SER A 163 14.65 2.53 26.00
N ILE A 164 13.58 3.33 25.82
CA ILE A 164 13.17 3.77 24.50
C ILE A 164 14.44 4.37 23.91
N THR A 165 14.93 3.78 22.84
CA THR A 165 16.13 4.29 22.21
C THR A 165 15.72 5.56 21.49
N THR A 166 16.06 6.71 22.03
CA THR A 166 15.88 7.98 21.34
C THR A 166 17.04 8.20 20.38
N LYS A 167 16.72 8.65 19.17
CA LYS A 167 17.71 9.06 18.17
C LYS A 167 17.36 10.42 17.60
N VAL A 168 18.37 11.17 17.20
CA VAL A 168 18.17 12.44 16.50
C VAL A 168 18.14 12.17 15.00
N VAL A 169 17.02 12.46 14.37
CA VAL A 169 16.80 12.28 12.94
C VAL A 169 16.35 13.61 12.33
N GLY A 170 17.15 14.17 11.44
CA GLY A 170 16.85 15.45 10.80
C GLY A 170 16.65 16.61 11.80
N GLY A 171 17.43 16.61 12.91
CA GLY A 171 17.34 17.62 13.97
C GLY A 171 16.19 17.44 14.95
N ARG A 172 15.44 16.32 14.87
CA ARG A 172 14.34 15.97 15.80
C ARG A 172 14.70 14.73 16.59
N THR A 173 14.44 14.74 17.87
CA THR A 173 14.52 13.54 18.71
C THR A 173 13.31 12.68 18.40
N VAL A 174 13.56 11.45 17.94
CA VAL A 174 12.54 10.44 17.63
C VAL A 174 12.72 9.23 18.53
N GLU A 175 11.63 8.53 18.77
CA GLU A 175 11.58 7.34 19.59
C GLU A 175 11.53 6.10 18.72
N LEU A 176 12.38 5.13 19.00
CA LEU A 176 12.35 3.82 18.39
C LEU A 176 11.60 2.86 19.32
N PHE A 177 10.44 2.40 18.87
CA PHE A 177 9.72 1.37 19.58
C PHE A 177 10.38 0.01 19.35
N PRO A 178 10.51 -0.81 20.42
CA PRO A 178 10.99 -2.17 20.26
C PRO A 178 10.06 -2.96 19.36
N VAL A 179 10.62 -3.89 18.63
CA VAL A 179 9.87 -4.87 17.83
C VAL A 179 8.81 -5.54 18.72
N PRO A 180 7.55 -5.60 18.29
CA PRO A 180 6.52 -6.33 19.01
C PRO A 180 7.00 -7.77 19.21
N ARG A 181 7.06 -8.24 20.46
CA ARG A 181 7.28 -9.67 20.72
C ARG A 181 5.99 -10.39 20.42
N HIS A 182 6.04 -11.28 19.46
CA HIS A 182 4.94 -12.24 19.30
C HIS A 182 4.81 -13.07 20.57
N PRO A 183 3.57 -13.45 20.95
CA PRO A 183 3.39 -14.35 22.09
C PRO A 183 4.25 -15.59 21.86
N VAL A 184 5.06 -15.93 22.86
CA VAL A 184 5.87 -17.13 22.83
C VAL A 184 4.90 -18.30 22.76
N SER A 185 5.10 -19.24 21.83
CA SER A 185 4.35 -20.48 21.75
C SER A 185 4.37 -21.18 23.12
N SER A 186 3.23 -21.70 23.54
CA SER A 186 3.15 -22.52 24.75
C SER A 186 3.94 -23.85 24.64
N VAL A 187 4.31 -24.21 23.40
CA VAL A 187 5.10 -25.40 23.11
C VAL A 187 6.55 -25.01 22.88
N PRO A 188 7.50 -25.45 23.71
CA PRO A 188 8.91 -25.13 23.50
C PRO A 188 9.43 -25.71 22.19
N LEU A 189 10.16 -24.92 21.44
CA LEU A 189 10.85 -25.37 20.23
C LEU A 189 12.00 -26.33 20.65
N ARG A 190 11.90 -27.60 20.27
CA ARG A 190 12.98 -28.57 20.49
C ARG A 190 13.96 -28.52 19.33
N MET A 191 15.21 -28.26 19.62
CA MET A 191 16.29 -28.20 18.62
C MET A 191 17.05 -29.55 18.49
N ASP A 192 16.92 -30.46 19.48
CA ASP A 192 17.50 -31.81 19.49
C ASP A 192 18.97 -31.85 19.01
N GLY A 193 19.82 -30.98 19.57
CA GLY A 193 21.24 -30.86 19.21
C GLY A 193 21.52 -30.18 17.85
N LYS A 194 20.52 -29.59 17.20
CA LYS A 194 20.69 -28.86 15.95
C LYS A 194 21.16 -27.42 16.22
N ASP A 195 22.14 -26.92 15.45
CA ASP A 195 22.62 -25.55 15.57
C ASP A 195 21.56 -24.53 15.17
N PHE A 196 20.74 -24.87 14.18
CA PHE A 196 19.59 -24.07 13.72
C PHE A 196 18.55 -24.95 13.03
N VAL A 197 17.33 -24.44 12.90
CA VAL A 197 16.22 -25.08 12.17
C VAL A 197 15.74 -24.20 11.03
N PHE A 198 15.16 -24.85 10.01
CA PHE A 198 14.46 -24.15 8.93
C PHE A 198 12.98 -24.04 9.26
N PHE A 199 12.38 -22.91 8.91
CA PHE A 199 10.95 -22.71 9.04
C PHE A 199 10.37 -21.98 7.82
N ASP A 200 9.05 -22.05 7.64
CA ASP A 200 8.34 -21.39 6.58
C ASP A 200 8.36 -19.87 6.77
N GLY A 201 9.15 -19.20 5.94
CA GLY A 201 9.27 -17.74 5.93
C GLY A 201 8.11 -17.00 5.26
N THR A 202 7.14 -17.74 4.68
CA THR A 202 5.94 -17.16 4.04
C THR A 202 4.78 -16.92 5.00
N ASN A 203 4.98 -17.21 6.28
CA ASN A 203 3.90 -17.17 7.26
C ASN A 203 3.18 -15.82 7.30
N THR A 204 1.94 -15.81 7.77
CA THR A 204 1.07 -14.63 7.97
C THR A 204 1.69 -13.55 8.83
N ARG A 205 2.69 -13.90 9.62
CA ARG A 205 3.37 -12.99 10.55
C ARG A 205 4.56 -12.33 9.87
N GLN A 206 4.73 -11.04 10.15
CA GLN A 206 6.01 -10.39 9.88
C GLN A 206 7.11 -11.11 10.68
N ILE A 207 8.17 -11.57 10.00
CA ILE A 207 9.26 -12.29 10.65
C ILE A 207 10.34 -11.28 11.03
N TYR A 208 10.49 -11.11 12.32
CA TYR A 208 11.51 -10.27 12.95
C TYR A 208 12.71 -11.12 13.40
N ASP A 209 13.82 -10.45 13.71
CA ASP A 209 14.98 -11.13 14.31
C ASP A 209 14.63 -11.77 15.67
N THR A 210 13.58 -11.33 16.32
CA THR A 210 13.07 -11.86 17.60
C THR A 210 11.97 -12.91 17.44
N THR A 211 11.56 -13.25 16.23
CA THR A 211 10.53 -14.27 15.98
C THR A 211 11.02 -15.65 16.40
N ILE A 212 10.22 -16.36 17.18
CA ILE A 212 10.43 -17.76 17.49
C ILE A 212 9.40 -18.55 16.67
N PRO A 213 9.83 -19.44 15.75
CA PRO A 213 8.91 -20.25 14.96
C PRO A 213 8.17 -21.25 15.85
N GLU A 214 6.94 -21.57 15.47
CA GLU A 214 6.20 -22.67 16.09
C GLU A 214 6.66 -24.01 15.50
N PRO A 215 6.49 -25.14 16.21
CA PRO A 215 6.84 -26.45 15.68
C PRO A 215 6.15 -26.78 14.35
N SER A 216 4.95 -26.26 14.11
CA SER A 216 4.19 -26.37 12.87
C SER A 216 4.76 -25.57 11.71
N ASP A 217 5.60 -24.57 12.01
CA ASP A 217 6.26 -23.74 10.98
C ASP A 217 7.52 -24.42 10.43
N LEU A 218 8.05 -25.44 11.12
CA LEU A 218 9.29 -26.10 10.71
C LEU A 218 9.14 -26.83 9.38
N ILE A 219 10.13 -26.65 8.49
CA ILE A 219 10.14 -27.27 7.19
C ILE A 219 11.36 -28.18 7.00
N ALA A 220 11.14 -29.31 6.35
CA ALA A 220 12.19 -30.23 5.90
C ALA A 220 12.57 -30.01 4.41
N HIS A 221 11.75 -29.32 3.66
CA HIS A 221 11.97 -28.96 2.27
C HIS A 221 11.20 -27.68 1.93
N ALA A 222 11.67 -26.93 0.97
CA ALA A 222 10.96 -25.82 0.36
C ALA A 222 10.31 -26.27 -0.96
N ALA A 223 9.12 -25.77 -1.25
CA ALA A 223 8.42 -26.09 -2.48
C ALA A 223 7.73 -24.85 -3.07
N ALA A 224 7.73 -24.75 -4.38
CA ALA A 224 7.00 -23.74 -5.13
C ALA A 224 6.43 -24.33 -6.42
N PHE A 225 5.53 -23.62 -7.04
CA PHE A 225 5.07 -23.90 -8.41
C PHE A 225 4.96 -22.58 -9.20
N GLY A 226 5.03 -22.68 -10.51
CA GLY A 226 4.88 -21.52 -11.39
C GLY A 226 4.79 -21.95 -12.86
N THR A 227 4.59 -20.99 -13.72
CA THR A 227 4.49 -21.18 -15.16
C THR A 227 5.79 -20.77 -15.87
N PRO A 228 6.07 -21.23 -17.09
CA PRO A 228 7.17 -20.71 -17.90
C PRO A 228 7.08 -19.18 -18.04
N GLY A 229 8.17 -18.48 -17.80
CA GLY A 229 8.26 -17.02 -17.83
C GLY A 229 7.91 -16.32 -16.52
N GLU A 230 7.36 -17.01 -15.52
CA GLU A 230 7.01 -16.46 -14.22
C GLU A 230 8.23 -16.26 -13.32
N LEU A 231 8.16 -15.26 -12.46
CA LEU A 231 9.13 -15.05 -11.40
C LEU A 231 8.52 -15.46 -10.06
N ARG A 232 9.02 -16.56 -9.51
CA ARG A 232 8.53 -17.11 -8.24
C ARG A 232 9.36 -16.63 -7.05
N ARG A 233 8.67 -16.41 -5.96
CA ARG A 233 9.26 -16.01 -4.68
C ARG A 233 8.87 -17.03 -3.62
N LEU A 234 9.85 -17.49 -2.89
CA LEU A 234 9.62 -18.31 -1.71
C LEU A 234 10.49 -17.79 -0.56
N PHE A 235 10.05 -18.03 0.65
CA PHE A 235 10.71 -17.55 1.85
C PHE A 235 11.15 -18.71 2.72
N VAL A 236 12.37 -18.62 3.21
CA VAL A 236 12.95 -19.60 4.10
C VAL A 236 13.47 -18.86 5.34
N GLY A 237 12.88 -19.16 6.48
CA GLY A 237 13.37 -18.70 7.77
C GLY A 237 14.39 -19.64 8.36
N ILE A 238 15.34 -19.12 9.12
CA ILE A 238 16.21 -19.89 10.01
C ILE A 238 16.07 -19.35 11.43
N HIS A 239 16.08 -20.25 12.42
CA HIS A 239 16.09 -19.91 13.84
C HIS A 239 17.22 -20.65 14.54
N THR A 240 17.95 -19.93 15.41
CA THR A 240 19.05 -20.48 16.19
C THR A 240 18.92 -20.17 17.68
N LEU A 241 19.29 -21.12 18.55
CA LEU A 241 19.39 -20.90 20.00
C LEU A 241 20.76 -20.36 20.41
N HIS A 242 21.76 -20.50 19.56
CA HIS A 242 23.13 -20.10 19.81
C HIS A 242 23.59 -19.01 18.87
N ARG A 243 24.68 -18.35 19.18
CA ARG A 243 25.32 -17.43 18.24
C ARG A 243 25.79 -18.17 17.00
N LEU A 244 25.28 -17.79 15.84
CA LEU A 244 25.52 -18.47 14.56
C LEU A 244 26.00 -17.47 13.53
N THR A 245 27.13 -17.72 12.89
CA THR A 245 27.58 -16.95 11.71
C THR A 245 27.26 -17.72 10.45
N LEU A 246 26.32 -17.22 9.66
CA LEU A 246 25.95 -17.74 8.35
C LEU A 246 26.87 -17.10 7.29
N LYS A 247 27.79 -17.89 6.74
CA LYS A 247 28.82 -17.43 5.80
C LYS A 247 28.34 -17.34 4.38
N SER A 248 27.58 -18.33 3.94
CA SER A 248 27.03 -18.33 2.59
C SER A 248 25.74 -19.13 2.51
N ILE A 249 24.91 -18.74 1.54
CA ILE A 249 23.78 -19.54 1.07
C ILE A 249 24.03 -19.79 -0.41
N LEU A 250 24.27 -21.06 -0.76
CA LEU A 250 24.51 -21.50 -2.11
C LEU A 250 23.30 -22.25 -2.64
N PHE A 251 23.26 -22.41 -3.93
CA PHE A 251 22.22 -23.12 -4.63
C PHE A 251 22.79 -24.05 -5.69
N THR A 252 22.20 -25.29 -5.84
CA THR A 252 22.67 -26.33 -6.77
C THR A 252 21.82 -26.28 -8.00
N GLY A 253 21.50 -25.42 -8.76
CA GLY A 253 20.60 -25.55 -9.92
C GLY A 253 19.36 -26.45 -9.67
N LEU A 254 18.32 -26.28 -10.46
CA LEU A 254 17.12 -27.11 -10.40
C LEU A 254 17.09 -28.03 -11.62
N GLN A 255 17.13 -29.33 -11.42
CA GLN A 255 17.09 -30.33 -12.49
C GLN A 255 15.84 -31.19 -12.39
N ASP A 256 15.26 -31.54 -13.53
CA ASP A 256 14.18 -32.52 -13.62
C ASP A 256 14.74 -33.94 -13.81
N ALA A 257 13.85 -34.94 -13.85
CA ALA A 257 14.21 -36.34 -14.00
C ALA A 257 14.92 -36.67 -15.34
N SER A 258 14.78 -35.81 -16.35
CA SER A 258 15.44 -35.95 -17.66
C SER A 258 16.76 -35.19 -17.77
N GLY A 259 17.20 -34.53 -16.69
CA GLY A 259 18.43 -33.74 -16.64
C GLY A 259 18.32 -32.33 -17.22
N ARG A 260 17.09 -31.87 -17.54
CA ARG A 260 16.89 -30.47 -17.98
C ARG A 260 17.01 -29.55 -16.75
N GLU A 261 17.63 -28.40 -16.97
CA GLU A 261 18.04 -27.54 -15.86
C GLU A 261 17.43 -26.13 -15.94
N ILE A 262 17.02 -25.59 -14.80
CA ILE A 262 16.90 -24.16 -14.56
C ILE A 262 18.21 -23.73 -13.89
N PRO A 263 19.00 -22.88 -14.57
CA PRO A 263 20.39 -22.60 -14.15
C PRO A 263 20.43 -21.77 -12.85
N THR A 264 21.53 -21.87 -12.14
CA THR A 264 21.77 -21.08 -10.91
C THR A 264 21.68 -19.58 -11.14
N SER A 265 22.00 -19.09 -12.34
CA SER A 265 21.86 -17.67 -12.71
C SER A 265 20.41 -17.18 -12.74
N ALA A 266 19.43 -18.10 -12.76
CA ALA A 266 18.01 -17.77 -12.68
C ALA A 266 17.51 -17.59 -11.23
N ILE A 267 18.40 -17.69 -10.24
CA ILE A 267 18.06 -17.72 -8.82
C ILE A 267 18.85 -16.67 -8.07
N GLU A 268 18.14 -15.88 -7.29
CA GLU A 268 18.70 -14.84 -6.44
C GLU A 268 18.23 -15.05 -5.00
N ILE A 269 19.12 -14.77 -4.05
CA ILE A 269 18.83 -14.90 -2.62
C ILE A 269 19.04 -13.57 -1.95
N PHE A 270 18.01 -13.13 -1.23
CA PHE A 270 17.99 -11.88 -0.48
C PHE A 270 17.72 -12.16 0.99
N ARG A 271 18.35 -11.40 1.87
CA ARG A 271 17.95 -11.31 3.26
C ARG A 271 16.84 -10.29 3.39
N VAL A 272 15.77 -10.65 4.09
CA VAL A 272 14.78 -9.68 4.54
C VAL A 272 15.39 -8.90 5.70
N HIS A 273 15.62 -7.61 5.49
CA HIS A 273 16.25 -6.76 6.47
C HIS A 273 15.22 -5.99 7.28
N ASN A 274 15.37 -6.07 8.61
CA ASN A 274 14.54 -5.36 9.57
C ASN A 274 15.15 -3.98 9.81
N TRP A 275 14.36 -2.93 9.59
CA TRP A 275 14.83 -1.57 9.78
C TRP A 275 13.71 -0.66 10.30
N PRO A 276 14.05 0.52 10.87
CA PRO A 276 13.05 1.41 11.42
C PRO A 276 12.25 2.10 10.31
N GLN A 277 10.91 2.06 10.43
CA GLN A 277 9.98 2.80 9.59
C GLN A 277 9.05 3.67 10.44
N SER A 278 8.70 4.83 9.90
CA SER A 278 7.72 5.73 10.48
C SER A 278 6.31 5.19 10.28
N ASP A 279 5.45 5.36 11.28
CA ASP A 279 4.05 4.94 11.24
C ASP A 279 3.11 5.91 10.49
N GLY A 280 3.63 6.89 9.79
CA GLY A 280 2.81 7.83 9.01
C GLY A 280 3.61 8.92 8.36
N MET A 281 3.24 9.35 7.19
CA MET A 281 3.63 10.47 6.32
C MET A 281 4.76 11.43 6.82
N GLY A 282 5.76 10.91 7.57
CA GLY A 282 6.85 11.71 8.12
C GLY A 282 6.43 12.74 9.20
N ARG A 283 5.21 12.63 9.70
CA ARG A 283 4.66 13.50 10.76
C ARG A 283 4.76 12.85 12.14
N SER A 284 4.89 11.53 12.19
CA SER A 284 5.07 10.82 13.45
C SER A 284 6.45 11.06 14.04
N LEU A 285 6.50 11.07 15.37
CA LEU A 285 7.73 11.07 16.15
C LEU A 285 8.14 9.65 16.57
N SER A 286 7.38 8.65 16.14
CA SER A 286 7.58 7.25 16.47
C SER A 286 7.95 6.42 15.24
N TYR A 287 8.80 5.42 15.45
CA TYR A 287 9.26 4.48 14.44
C TYR A 287 9.16 3.07 14.98
N SER A 288 8.70 2.17 14.14
CA SER A 288 8.70 0.73 14.43
C SER A 288 9.73 0.04 13.57
N ILE A 289 10.38 -0.98 14.11
CA ILE A 289 11.26 -1.83 13.31
C ILE A 289 10.37 -2.83 12.56
N VAL A 290 10.50 -2.87 11.25
CA VAL A 290 9.70 -3.72 10.37
C VAL A 290 10.58 -4.48 9.37
N PRO A 291 10.23 -5.72 9.00
CA PRO A 291 10.86 -6.42 7.90
C PRO A 291 10.37 -5.84 6.59
N GLU A 292 11.27 -5.24 5.81
CA GLU A 292 10.88 -4.56 4.59
C GLU A 292 11.85 -4.74 3.44
N VAL A 293 13.12 -4.44 3.66
CA VAL A 293 14.12 -4.26 2.60
C VAL A 293 14.77 -5.58 2.23
N LEU A 294 14.94 -5.83 0.94
CA LEU A 294 15.53 -7.05 0.42
C LEU A 294 17.00 -6.81 0.03
N LEU A 295 17.90 -7.09 0.94
CA LEU A 295 19.33 -6.94 0.72
C LEU A 295 19.92 -8.22 0.11
N PRO A 296 20.81 -8.13 -0.90
CA PRO A 296 21.58 -9.28 -1.33
C PRO A 296 22.26 -9.94 -0.13
N PHE A 297 22.28 -11.26 -0.11
CA PHE A 297 22.88 -11.99 1.01
C PHE A 297 24.35 -11.56 1.22
N GLN A 298 24.69 -11.29 2.46
CA GLN A 298 26.05 -11.08 2.95
C GLN A 298 26.24 -11.90 4.23
N GLU A 299 27.49 -12.24 4.56
CA GLU A 299 27.83 -12.91 5.82
C GLU A 299 27.13 -12.22 6.98
N THR A 300 26.42 -13.01 7.79
CA THR A 300 25.53 -12.49 8.82
C THR A 300 25.69 -13.30 10.10
N THR A 301 25.91 -12.59 11.21
CA THR A 301 25.92 -13.23 12.54
C THR A 301 24.55 -13.04 13.20
N LEU A 302 23.90 -14.15 13.50
CA LEU A 302 22.66 -14.21 14.28
C LEU A 302 23.00 -14.34 15.77
N GLN A 303 22.24 -13.62 16.59
CA GLN A 303 22.39 -13.69 18.05
C GLN A 303 21.68 -14.93 18.60
N PRO A 304 22.01 -15.37 19.82
CA PRO A 304 21.25 -16.46 20.47
C PRO A 304 19.76 -16.14 20.49
N ASN A 305 18.95 -17.16 20.24
CA ASN A 305 17.48 -17.04 20.24
C ASN A 305 16.93 -16.08 19.19
N SER A 306 17.55 -16.06 18.02
CA SER A 306 17.14 -15.15 16.93
C SER A 306 16.83 -15.87 15.63
N SER A 307 16.10 -15.17 14.77
CA SER A 307 15.70 -15.63 13.46
C SER A 307 16.22 -14.72 12.36
N ALA A 308 16.31 -15.28 11.15
CA ALA A 308 16.47 -14.49 9.93
C ALA A 308 15.56 -15.08 8.84
N ASN A 309 15.04 -14.20 7.98
CA ASN A 309 14.22 -14.60 6.85
C ASN A 309 14.94 -14.30 5.54
N PHE A 310 14.87 -15.24 4.60
CA PHE A 310 15.50 -15.13 3.27
C PHE A 310 14.44 -15.31 2.20
N MET A 311 14.43 -14.41 1.21
CA MET A 311 13.66 -14.58 0.00
C MET A 311 14.52 -15.23 -1.07
N VAL A 312 14.05 -16.33 -1.64
CA VAL A 312 14.61 -16.98 -2.82
C VAL A 312 13.73 -16.63 -4.01
N ARG A 313 14.29 -15.94 -4.97
CA ARG A 313 13.63 -15.51 -6.20
C ARG A 313 14.10 -16.40 -7.34
N ILE A 314 13.16 -17.04 -8.03
CA ILE A 314 13.43 -17.99 -9.11
C ILE A 314 12.76 -17.49 -10.39
N ARG A 315 13.54 -17.12 -11.39
CA ARG A 315 13.04 -16.81 -12.72
C ARG A 315 12.91 -18.11 -13.52
N ILE A 316 11.69 -18.52 -13.81
CA ILE A 316 11.43 -19.69 -14.67
C ILE A 316 11.62 -19.23 -16.12
N PRO A 317 12.61 -19.75 -16.88
CA PRO A 317 12.77 -19.37 -18.28
C PRO A 317 11.50 -19.63 -19.11
N LYS A 318 11.22 -18.78 -20.11
CA LYS A 318 9.98 -18.86 -20.91
C LYS A 318 9.77 -20.22 -21.59
N ASN A 319 10.84 -20.91 -21.94
CA ASN A 319 10.80 -22.19 -22.64
C ASN A 319 11.02 -23.39 -21.71
N THR A 320 10.89 -23.21 -20.39
CA THR A 320 11.07 -24.32 -19.44
C THR A 320 9.93 -25.34 -19.60
N PRO A 321 10.23 -26.60 -19.93
CA PRO A 321 9.22 -27.63 -20.05
C PRO A 321 8.54 -27.90 -18.71
N GLN A 322 7.27 -28.32 -18.76
CA GLN A 322 6.55 -28.77 -17.58
C GLN A 322 7.28 -29.91 -16.88
N GLY A 323 7.25 -29.92 -15.56
CA GLY A 323 7.91 -30.97 -14.77
C GLY A 323 8.19 -30.56 -13.33
N ILE A 324 8.77 -31.49 -12.57
CA ILE A 324 9.24 -31.22 -11.22
C ILE A 324 10.76 -31.07 -11.30
N TYR A 325 11.24 -29.89 -10.97
CA TYR A 325 12.65 -29.55 -10.92
C TYR A 325 13.10 -29.57 -9.46
N SER A 326 14.19 -30.24 -9.16
CA SER A 326 14.68 -30.46 -7.80
C SER A 326 16.11 -29.94 -7.66
N GLY A 327 16.40 -29.32 -6.52
CA GLY A 327 17.71 -28.80 -6.15
C GLY A 327 17.83 -28.66 -4.64
N LYS A 328 18.83 -27.93 -4.18
CA LYS A 328 19.07 -27.70 -2.75
C LYS A 328 19.56 -26.30 -2.49
N LEU A 329 19.08 -25.68 -1.42
CA LEU A 329 19.72 -24.55 -0.77
C LEU A 329 20.72 -25.06 0.23
N ILE A 330 21.95 -24.55 0.20
CA ILE A 330 23.06 -24.99 1.04
C ILE A 330 23.47 -23.84 1.95
N PHE A 331 23.17 -23.97 3.22
CA PHE A 331 23.50 -22.98 4.26
C PHE A 331 24.81 -23.37 4.93
N ARG A 332 25.85 -22.54 4.82
CA ARG A 332 27.16 -22.76 5.43
C ARG A 332 27.39 -21.82 6.58
N THR A 333 27.81 -22.39 7.70
CA THR A 333 28.19 -21.67 8.92
C THR A 333 29.66 -21.92 9.28
N ASN A 334 30.13 -21.44 10.43
CA ASN A 334 31.52 -21.66 10.92
C ASN A 334 31.86 -23.11 11.26
N GLY A 335 31.08 -24.10 10.93
CA GLY A 335 31.40 -25.50 11.27
C GLY A 335 30.39 -26.48 10.71
N VAL A 336 29.27 -26.01 10.22
CA VAL A 336 28.17 -26.88 9.78
C VAL A 336 27.66 -26.43 8.41
N GLU A 337 27.44 -27.41 7.53
CA GLU A 337 26.71 -27.24 6.29
C GLU A 337 25.36 -27.95 6.41
N LYS A 338 24.25 -27.21 6.23
CA LYS A 338 22.90 -27.78 6.16
C LYS A 338 22.28 -27.58 4.80
N LYS A 339 21.63 -28.60 4.29
CA LYS A 339 20.98 -28.63 2.99
C LYS A 339 19.48 -28.64 3.16
N LEU A 340 18.80 -27.69 2.54
CA LEU A 340 17.34 -27.68 2.44
C LEU A 340 16.94 -28.07 1.02
N PRO A 341 16.30 -29.26 0.82
CA PRO A 341 15.78 -29.63 -0.49
C PRO A 341 14.79 -28.60 -1.01
N LEU A 342 14.86 -28.28 -2.30
CA LEU A 342 13.95 -27.37 -2.99
C LEU A 342 13.33 -28.09 -4.19
N LYS A 343 12.00 -27.99 -4.32
CA LYS A 343 11.21 -28.50 -5.44
C LYS A 343 10.45 -27.37 -6.10
N LEU A 344 10.57 -27.26 -7.41
CA LEU A 344 9.80 -26.34 -8.23
C LEU A 344 8.98 -27.15 -9.25
N ARG A 345 7.66 -27.00 -9.20
CA ARG A 345 6.76 -27.58 -10.20
C ARG A 345 6.49 -26.54 -11.30
N VAL A 346 6.98 -26.79 -12.50
CA VAL A 346 6.66 -25.99 -13.68
C VAL A 346 5.36 -26.50 -14.30
N LEU A 347 4.38 -25.62 -14.43
CA LEU A 347 3.05 -25.92 -14.93
C LEU A 347 3.00 -26.00 -16.47
N PRO A 348 2.04 -26.73 -17.06
CA PRO A 348 1.98 -26.98 -18.51
C PRO A 348 1.30 -25.83 -19.30
N PHE A 349 1.28 -24.62 -18.79
CA PHE A 349 0.69 -23.47 -19.48
C PHE A 349 1.47 -22.18 -19.20
N THR A 350 1.22 -21.18 -20.00
CA THR A 350 1.71 -19.82 -19.79
C THR A 350 0.54 -18.91 -19.35
N LEU A 351 0.85 -17.92 -18.52
CA LEU A 351 -0.14 -16.95 -18.09
C LEU A 351 -0.51 -16.01 -19.23
N VAL A 352 -1.79 -15.72 -19.33
CA VAL A 352 -2.33 -14.70 -20.23
C VAL A 352 -2.52 -13.42 -19.39
N ARG A 353 -1.63 -12.45 -19.60
CA ARG A 353 -1.80 -11.14 -18.97
C ARG A 353 -3.00 -10.42 -19.59
N PRO A 354 -3.73 -9.60 -18.82
CA PRO A 354 -4.80 -8.78 -19.38
C PRO A 354 -4.21 -7.79 -20.41
N ASP A 355 -5.01 -7.44 -21.41
CA ASP A 355 -4.68 -6.31 -22.29
C ASP A 355 -4.97 -4.99 -21.56
N ASN A 356 -4.38 -3.88 -22.07
CA ASN A 356 -4.47 -2.56 -21.45
C ASN A 356 -5.90 -1.95 -21.43
N GLU A 357 -6.83 -2.51 -22.20
CA GLU A 357 -8.23 -2.07 -22.18
C GLU A 357 -9.01 -2.72 -21.02
N ASN A 358 -8.62 -3.92 -20.62
CA ASN A 358 -9.26 -4.65 -19.54
C ASN A 358 -8.61 -4.39 -18.19
N MET A 359 -7.28 -4.36 -18.12
CA MET A 359 -6.54 -4.05 -16.90
C MET A 359 -5.09 -3.65 -17.21
N VAL A 360 -4.69 -2.46 -16.79
CA VAL A 360 -3.33 -1.97 -16.91
C VAL A 360 -2.78 -1.56 -15.54
N TYR A 361 -1.55 -1.96 -15.25
CA TYR A 361 -0.83 -1.52 -14.06
C TYR A 361 0.10 -0.36 -14.43
N LEU A 362 0.03 0.70 -13.61
CA LEU A 362 0.91 1.85 -13.70
C LEU A 362 1.67 2.03 -12.40
N VAL A 363 2.91 2.43 -12.48
CA VAL A 363 3.67 2.81 -11.30
C VAL A 363 3.81 4.34 -11.23
N HIS A 364 3.55 4.90 -10.05
CA HIS A 364 3.80 6.30 -9.79
C HIS A 364 5.28 6.50 -9.48
N VAL A 365 5.95 7.31 -10.30
CA VAL A 365 7.39 7.53 -10.22
C VAL A 365 7.68 8.95 -9.75
N GLY A 366 8.24 9.07 -8.56
CA GLY A 366 8.74 10.34 -8.03
C GLY A 366 10.15 10.66 -8.52
N ASN A 367 10.99 9.63 -8.70
CA ASN A 367 12.35 9.76 -9.18
C ASN A 367 12.86 8.42 -9.72
N PHE A 368 13.56 8.43 -10.85
CA PHE A 368 14.27 7.26 -11.37
C PHE A 368 15.73 7.20 -10.89
N GLY A 369 16.32 8.33 -10.60
CA GLY A 369 17.73 8.56 -10.39
C GLY A 369 18.19 9.78 -11.17
N ASP A 370 19.50 9.95 -11.29
CA ASP A 370 20.07 11.12 -11.97
C ASP A 370 20.41 10.84 -13.46
N ARG A 371 20.47 9.57 -13.87
CA ARG A 371 20.85 9.14 -15.22
C ARG A 371 19.66 8.62 -16.00
N VAL A 372 19.75 8.70 -17.34
CA VAL A 372 18.72 8.16 -18.24
C VAL A 372 18.69 6.62 -18.15
N GLU A 373 19.85 5.99 -17.97
CA GLU A 373 19.98 4.53 -17.84
C GLU A 373 19.19 4.01 -16.64
N ASP A 374 19.14 4.75 -15.54
CA ASP A 374 18.36 4.38 -14.35
C ASP A 374 16.86 4.28 -14.69
N ALA A 375 16.36 5.19 -15.53
CA ALA A 375 14.97 5.15 -15.99
C ALA A 375 14.70 4.01 -16.97
N VAL A 376 15.64 3.74 -17.87
CA VAL A 376 15.54 2.63 -18.84
C VAL A 376 15.51 1.29 -18.11
N GLU A 377 16.41 1.09 -17.15
CA GLU A 377 16.46 -0.14 -16.35
C GLU A 377 15.17 -0.33 -15.53
N ALA A 378 14.70 0.72 -14.87
CA ALA A 378 13.46 0.69 -14.11
C ALA A 378 12.25 0.35 -14.99
N CYS A 379 12.11 0.98 -16.15
CA CYS A 379 10.99 0.73 -17.06
C CYS A 379 11.04 -0.69 -17.66
N ARG A 380 12.20 -1.23 -17.96
CA ARG A 380 12.36 -2.63 -18.37
C ARG A 380 11.92 -3.58 -17.27
N GLU A 381 12.32 -3.31 -16.03
CA GLU A 381 11.85 -4.10 -14.89
C GLU A 381 10.34 -4.00 -14.74
N PHE A 382 9.74 -2.81 -14.83
CA PHE A 382 8.31 -2.62 -14.73
C PHE A 382 7.58 -3.48 -15.77
N LYS A 383 7.97 -3.39 -17.02
CA LYS A 383 7.38 -4.19 -18.10
C LYS A 383 7.53 -5.70 -17.87
N ASP A 384 8.70 -6.14 -17.43
CA ASP A 384 8.93 -7.56 -17.09
C ASP A 384 7.99 -8.06 -15.97
N ARG A 385 7.54 -7.15 -15.10
CA ARG A 385 6.56 -7.42 -14.04
C ARG A 385 5.10 -7.25 -14.47
N GLY A 386 4.83 -6.89 -15.73
CA GLY A 386 3.48 -6.64 -16.24
C GLY A 386 2.93 -5.27 -15.91
N ILE A 387 3.79 -4.31 -15.62
CA ILE A 387 3.44 -2.91 -15.44
C ILE A 387 3.73 -2.21 -16.77
N GLU A 388 2.68 -1.71 -17.43
CA GLU A 388 2.76 -1.18 -18.80
C GLU A 388 2.66 0.35 -18.88
N GLY A 389 2.33 1.04 -17.77
CA GLY A 389 2.17 2.49 -17.76
C GLY A 389 2.91 3.19 -16.62
N LEU A 390 3.01 4.50 -16.73
CA LEU A 390 3.69 5.36 -15.76
C LEU A 390 2.79 6.52 -15.32
N VAL A 391 2.87 6.88 -14.04
CA VAL A 391 2.46 8.19 -13.53
C VAL A 391 3.73 8.93 -13.12
N VAL A 392 4.12 9.95 -13.87
CA VAL A 392 5.37 10.69 -13.65
C VAL A 392 5.08 11.93 -12.81
N ALA A 393 5.66 12.00 -11.61
CA ALA A 393 5.53 13.16 -10.74
C ALA A 393 6.35 14.34 -11.27
N CYS A 394 5.66 15.30 -11.88
CA CYS A 394 6.24 16.53 -12.43
C CYS A 394 6.16 17.73 -11.47
N GLN A 395 5.76 17.50 -10.21
CA GLN A 395 5.36 18.53 -9.26
C GLN A 395 6.48 18.99 -8.30
N TYR A 396 7.61 18.28 -8.23
CA TYR A 396 8.63 18.56 -7.23
C TYR A 396 10.02 18.84 -7.80
N GLY A 397 10.64 19.94 -7.37
CA GLY A 397 12.04 20.26 -7.52
C GLY A 397 12.55 20.24 -8.97
N LYS A 398 13.65 19.55 -9.22
CA LYS A 398 14.27 19.41 -10.56
C LYS A 398 13.39 18.66 -11.58
N GLY A 399 12.28 18.09 -11.15
CA GLY A 399 11.30 17.41 -12.02
C GLY A 399 10.35 18.35 -12.72
N MET A 400 10.28 19.62 -12.33
CA MET A 400 9.35 20.60 -12.87
C MET A 400 9.73 21.07 -14.27
N LEU A 401 8.71 21.42 -15.07
CA LEU A 401 8.91 22.17 -16.30
C LEU A 401 9.58 23.51 -16.01
N GLN A 402 10.54 23.89 -16.85
CA GLN A 402 11.12 25.22 -16.83
C GLN A 402 10.62 25.98 -18.05
N LEU A 403 9.92 27.09 -17.83
CA LEU A 403 9.43 27.97 -18.87
C LEU A 403 10.32 29.21 -18.96
N VAL A 404 10.47 29.72 -20.17
CA VAL A 404 11.13 30.99 -20.45
C VAL A 404 10.30 31.78 -21.44
N LYS A 405 10.36 33.13 -21.37
CA LYS A 405 9.86 33.99 -22.42
C LYS A 405 10.94 34.11 -23.49
N ASP A 406 10.56 33.99 -24.76
CA ASP A 406 11.41 34.37 -25.87
C ASP A 406 11.37 35.90 -26.10
N GLY A 407 12.17 36.38 -27.05
CA GLY A 407 12.23 37.84 -27.37
C GLY A 407 10.89 38.46 -27.78
N ASN A 408 9.90 37.66 -28.15
CA ASN A 408 8.54 38.08 -28.55
C ASN A 408 7.53 37.86 -27.39
N ALA A 409 8.01 37.67 -26.16
CA ALA A 409 7.20 37.42 -24.98
C ALA A 409 6.38 36.10 -25.01
N ASN A 410 6.63 35.20 -25.96
CA ASN A 410 5.98 33.89 -26.01
C ASN A 410 6.63 32.95 -25.00
N LEU A 411 5.79 32.14 -24.36
CA LEU A 411 6.27 31.09 -23.46
C LEU A 411 6.76 29.87 -24.26
N ARG A 412 7.94 29.37 -23.92
CA ARG A 412 8.45 28.12 -24.42
C ARG A 412 9.02 27.27 -23.28
N ILE A 413 9.02 25.96 -23.45
CA ILE A 413 9.62 25.05 -22.49
C ILE A 413 11.14 25.00 -22.70
N LYS A 414 11.90 25.44 -21.70
CA LYS A 414 13.36 25.37 -21.65
C LYS A 414 13.83 23.97 -21.30
N SER A 415 13.11 23.33 -20.38
CA SER A 415 13.45 21.98 -19.90
C SER A 415 12.18 21.25 -19.47
N PHE A 416 12.10 20.00 -19.84
CA PHE A 416 11.04 19.09 -19.40
C PHE A 416 11.39 18.37 -18.06
N GLY A 417 12.52 18.71 -17.45
CA GLY A 417 12.94 18.08 -16.20
C GLY A 417 13.05 16.56 -16.33
N LYS A 418 12.41 15.84 -15.41
CA LYS A 418 12.46 14.36 -15.37
C LYS A 418 11.61 13.68 -16.46
N LEU A 419 10.75 14.42 -17.15
CA LEU A 419 9.96 13.86 -18.24
C LEU A 419 10.86 13.27 -19.35
N GLU A 420 12.02 13.87 -19.63
CA GLU A 420 12.96 13.37 -20.63
C GLU A 420 13.44 11.97 -20.28
N GLN A 421 13.81 11.75 -19.00
CA GLN A 421 14.24 10.43 -18.53
C GLN A 421 13.08 9.43 -18.60
N ALA A 422 11.90 9.84 -18.17
CA ALA A 422 10.70 8.99 -18.20
C ALA A 422 10.35 8.57 -19.63
N LEU A 423 10.39 9.50 -20.59
CA LEU A 423 10.12 9.22 -22.01
C LEU A 423 11.19 8.26 -22.60
N ALA A 424 12.46 8.47 -22.28
CA ALA A 424 13.53 7.58 -22.70
C ALA A 424 13.30 6.16 -22.17
N GLY A 425 13.02 6.02 -20.88
CA GLY A 425 12.70 4.74 -20.25
C GLY A 425 11.48 4.07 -20.86
N TYR A 426 10.37 4.81 -20.96
CA TYR A 426 9.10 4.33 -21.50
C TYR A 426 9.26 3.81 -22.95
N ARG A 427 9.90 4.58 -23.80
CA ARG A 427 10.12 4.22 -25.23
C ARG A 427 11.08 3.04 -25.37
N THR A 428 12.23 3.07 -24.66
CA THR A 428 13.24 2.00 -24.76
C THR A 428 12.74 0.67 -24.20
N ALA A 429 11.86 0.71 -23.20
CA ALA A 429 11.20 -0.48 -22.67
C ALA A 429 9.98 -0.89 -23.50
N GLU A 430 9.63 -0.12 -24.56
CA GLU A 430 8.45 -0.38 -25.40
C GLU A 430 7.17 -0.53 -24.59
N MET A 431 6.97 0.35 -23.59
CA MET A 431 5.76 0.37 -22.77
C MET A 431 4.56 0.82 -23.62
N THR A 432 3.39 0.22 -23.39
CA THR A 432 2.19 0.45 -24.21
C THR A 432 1.01 1.02 -23.44
N GLY A 433 1.10 1.07 -22.13
CA GLY A 433 0.05 1.60 -21.26
C GLY A 433 0.08 3.13 -21.15
N PRO A 434 -0.85 3.73 -20.40
CA PRO A 434 -0.92 5.17 -20.22
C PRO A 434 0.36 5.80 -19.66
N LEU A 435 0.74 6.95 -20.21
CA LEU A 435 1.72 7.86 -19.64
C LEU A 435 0.97 9.05 -19.04
N ILE A 436 0.92 9.15 -17.71
CA ILE A 436 0.25 10.22 -16.99
C ILE A 436 1.29 11.20 -16.46
N LEU A 437 1.22 12.45 -16.85
CA LEU A 437 2.04 13.53 -16.28
C LEU A 437 1.29 14.19 -15.14
N HIS A 438 1.76 13.98 -13.92
CA HIS A 438 1.13 14.47 -12.70
C HIS A 438 1.81 15.77 -12.22
N PHE A 439 1.18 16.89 -12.45
CA PHE A 439 1.69 18.23 -12.12
C PHE A 439 1.25 18.73 -10.74
N SER A 440 0.11 18.28 -10.21
CA SER A 440 -0.38 18.67 -8.87
C SER A 440 -0.34 20.19 -8.62
N ASP A 441 -1.06 20.94 -9.42
CA ASP A 441 -1.15 22.41 -9.40
C ASP A 441 0.09 23.16 -9.95
N GLN A 442 1.20 22.48 -10.21
CA GLN A 442 2.44 23.16 -10.56
C GLN A 442 2.53 23.60 -12.03
N LEU A 443 1.71 23.06 -12.91
CA LEU A 443 1.71 23.49 -14.31
C LEU A 443 1.19 24.92 -14.42
N GLU A 444 0.03 25.20 -13.85
CA GLU A 444 -0.60 26.52 -13.85
C GLU A 444 0.26 27.55 -13.10
N ILE A 445 0.78 27.15 -11.94
CA ILE A 445 1.67 28.00 -11.15
C ILE A 445 2.91 28.38 -11.96
N THR A 446 3.48 27.42 -12.69
CA THR A 446 4.67 27.66 -13.53
C THR A 446 4.36 28.58 -14.69
N VAL A 447 3.20 28.40 -15.33
CA VAL A 447 2.75 29.30 -16.41
C VAL A 447 2.47 30.71 -15.88
N ALA A 448 1.74 30.84 -14.76
CA ALA A 448 1.42 32.11 -14.13
C ALA A 448 2.69 32.91 -13.77
N ARG A 449 3.66 32.24 -13.12
CA ARG A 449 4.96 32.86 -12.80
C ARG A 449 5.72 33.29 -14.05
N ALA A 450 5.74 32.46 -15.07
CA ALA A 450 6.41 32.81 -16.32
C ALA A 450 5.73 33.99 -17.05
N MET A 451 4.42 34.20 -16.85
CA MET A 451 3.68 35.37 -17.33
C MET A 451 3.91 36.60 -16.47
N GLY A 452 4.49 36.48 -15.28
CA GLY A 452 4.77 37.59 -14.37
C GLY A 452 3.68 37.83 -13.32
N PHE A 453 2.77 36.86 -13.09
CA PHE A 453 1.80 36.97 -12.01
C PHE A 453 2.48 36.77 -10.66
N GLU A 454 2.19 37.67 -9.71
CA GLU A 454 2.55 37.48 -8.31
C GLU A 454 1.55 36.53 -7.62
N LEU A 455 2.03 35.42 -7.11
CA LEU A 455 1.20 34.44 -6.41
C LEU A 455 1.37 34.63 -4.89
N PRO A 456 0.28 34.61 -4.13
CA PRO A 456 0.36 34.75 -2.67
C PRO A 456 1.16 33.62 -2.06
N ARG A 457 2.00 33.95 -1.07
CA ARG A 457 2.75 32.96 -0.31
C ARG A 457 1.80 32.16 0.58
N GLY A 458 1.88 30.83 0.52
CA GLY A 458 1.24 29.91 1.49
C GLY A 458 -0.08 29.31 1.07
N ASN A 459 -0.83 29.91 0.15
CA ASN A 459 -2.03 29.30 -0.42
C ASN A 459 -2.10 29.60 -1.92
N GLU A 460 -1.15 29.05 -2.63
CA GLU A 460 -0.91 29.34 -4.06
C GLU A 460 -2.13 28.98 -4.94
N ALA A 461 -2.97 28.04 -4.47
CA ALA A 461 -4.17 27.62 -5.20
C ALA A 461 -5.22 28.76 -5.40
N GLY A 462 -5.38 29.65 -4.41
CA GLY A 462 -6.33 30.78 -4.51
C GLY A 462 -5.89 31.87 -5.47
N GLY A 463 -4.57 32.18 -5.52
CA GLY A 463 -4.04 33.24 -6.37
C GLY A 463 -4.04 32.93 -7.86
N VAL A 464 -3.98 31.66 -8.24
CA VAL A 464 -4.01 31.25 -9.66
C VAL A 464 -5.40 31.41 -10.28
N ASN A 465 -6.46 31.28 -9.49
CA ASN A 465 -7.84 31.29 -9.97
C ASN A 465 -8.22 32.54 -10.74
N ASP A 466 -7.73 33.71 -10.31
CA ASP A 466 -8.03 34.98 -11.02
C ASP A 466 -7.25 35.11 -12.33
N ALA A 467 -6.01 34.62 -12.36
CA ALA A 467 -5.20 34.59 -13.58
C ALA A 467 -5.79 33.66 -14.66
N MET A 468 -6.42 32.56 -14.24
CA MET A 468 -7.04 31.58 -15.14
C MET A 468 -8.27 32.12 -15.89
N LYS A 469 -8.88 33.22 -15.43
CA LYS A 469 -10.05 33.83 -16.06
C LYS A 469 -9.68 34.69 -17.27
N THR A 470 -8.40 34.92 -17.55
CA THR A 470 -7.95 35.74 -18.66
C THR A 470 -7.71 34.90 -19.92
N PRO A 471 -8.12 35.42 -21.13
CA PRO A 471 -7.81 34.76 -22.40
C PRO A 471 -6.31 34.53 -22.60
N GLU A 472 -5.48 35.47 -22.18
CA GLU A 472 -4.03 35.43 -22.32
C GLU A 472 -3.42 34.27 -21.54
N PHE A 473 -3.96 33.96 -20.34
CA PHE A 473 -3.53 32.82 -19.58
C PHE A 473 -3.92 31.49 -20.26
N SER A 474 -5.16 31.41 -20.76
CA SER A 474 -5.61 30.27 -21.55
C SER A 474 -4.72 30.01 -22.77
N ASP A 475 -4.37 31.06 -23.53
CA ASP A 475 -3.49 30.95 -24.69
C ASP A 475 -2.07 30.50 -24.31
N ALA A 476 -1.54 30.99 -23.19
CA ALA A 476 -0.25 30.55 -22.67
C ALA A 476 -0.28 29.07 -22.28
N MET A 477 -1.34 28.62 -21.59
CA MET A 477 -1.56 27.18 -21.26
C MET A 477 -1.64 26.34 -22.53
N GLN A 478 -2.38 26.77 -23.57
CA GLN A 478 -2.50 26.05 -24.83
C GLN A 478 -1.14 25.85 -25.52
N LYS A 479 -0.27 26.88 -25.54
CA LYS A 479 1.07 26.81 -26.11
C LYS A 479 1.93 25.77 -25.37
N VAL A 480 1.89 25.78 -24.03
CA VAL A 480 2.64 24.81 -23.19
C VAL A 480 2.11 23.39 -23.38
N LEU A 481 0.80 23.20 -23.39
CA LEU A 481 0.17 21.91 -23.61
C LEU A 481 0.47 21.34 -25.00
N ALA A 482 0.46 22.19 -26.05
CA ALA A 482 0.82 21.79 -27.41
C ALA A 482 2.27 21.29 -27.50
N GLU A 483 3.20 21.93 -26.80
CA GLU A 483 4.60 21.51 -26.77
C GLU A 483 4.78 20.21 -26.01
N ILE A 484 4.08 20.01 -24.88
CA ILE A 484 4.03 18.72 -24.16
C ILE A 484 3.51 17.61 -25.08
N LYS A 485 2.40 17.88 -25.80
CA LYS A 485 1.82 16.93 -26.76
C LYS A 485 2.83 16.52 -27.84
N ARG A 486 3.51 17.50 -28.41
CA ARG A 486 4.53 17.26 -29.43
C ARG A 486 5.68 16.39 -28.90
N ARG A 487 6.13 16.67 -27.67
CA ARG A 487 7.24 15.95 -27.04
C ARG A 487 6.88 14.50 -26.69
N CYS A 488 5.65 14.26 -26.27
CA CYS A 488 5.11 12.96 -25.90
C CYS A 488 4.41 12.23 -27.07
N ALA A 489 4.65 12.66 -28.31
CA ALA A 489 4.05 12.01 -29.47
C ALA A 489 4.39 10.50 -29.51
N GLY A 490 3.39 9.69 -29.87
CA GLY A 490 3.49 8.23 -29.89
C GLY A 490 3.24 7.54 -28.55
N THR A 491 2.80 8.28 -27.50
CA THR A 491 2.40 7.69 -26.21
C THR A 491 0.90 7.88 -25.97
N ASP A 492 0.27 7.01 -25.18
CA ASP A 492 -1.11 7.20 -24.66
C ASP A 492 -1.06 8.20 -23.49
N LEU A 493 -0.98 9.51 -23.85
CA LEU A 493 -0.69 10.62 -22.95
C LEU A 493 -1.93 11.12 -22.22
N TYR A 494 -1.81 11.25 -20.90
CA TYR A 494 -2.77 11.93 -20.02
C TYR A 494 -2.07 13.01 -19.20
N ILE A 495 -2.77 14.13 -18.99
CA ILE A 495 -2.28 15.26 -18.17
C ILE A 495 -3.14 15.33 -16.91
N MET A 496 -2.49 15.36 -15.76
CA MET A 496 -3.10 15.55 -14.45
C MET A 496 -2.54 16.84 -13.84
N CYS A 497 -3.30 17.93 -13.97
CA CYS A 497 -2.87 19.22 -13.45
C CYS A 497 -3.18 19.40 -11.99
N ILE A 498 -4.34 18.92 -11.53
CA ILE A 498 -4.78 19.07 -10.14
C ILE A 498 -4.83 17.71 -9.42
N ASP A 499 -4.44 17.73 -8.15
CA ASP A 499 -4.45 16.56 -7.28
C ASP A 499 -5.65 16.62 -6.32
N GLU A 500 -6.41 15.52 -6.24
CA GLU A 500 -7.49 15.31 -5.27
C GLU A 500 -8.52 16.46 -5.18
N PRO A 501 -9.07 16.98 -6.30
CA PRO A 501 -9.95 18.16 -6.28
C PRO A 501 -11.26 17.91 -5.52
N GLY A 502 -11.73 16.65 -5.45
CA GLY A 502 -12.99 16.30 -4.80
C GLY A 502 -13.06 16.66 -3.32
N GLY A 503 -11.90 16.73 -2.64
CA GLY A 503 -11.80 17.08 -1.22
C GLY A 503 -12.02 18.56 -0.89
N PHE A 504 -11.95 19.45 -1.89
CA PHE A 504 -11.97 20.91 -1.68
C PHE A 504 -12.82 21.59 -2.73
N VAL A 505 -13.81 22.40 -2.29
CA VAL A 505 -14.75 23.07 -3.21
C VAL A 505 -14.02 24.00 -4.19
N ASP A 506 -13.07 24.77 -3.69
CA ASP A 506 -12.30 25.73 -4.50
C ASP A 506 -11.46 25.06 -5.59
N ARG A 507 -11.10 23.80 -5.39
CA ARG A 507 -10.36 23.01 -6.37
C ARG A 507 -11.24 22.40 -7.46
N ARG A 508 -12.55 22.26 -7.24
CA ARG A 508 -13.45 21.64 -8.22
C ARG A 508 -13.65 22.47 -9.46
N ASP A 509 -13.95 23.74 -9.31
CA ASP A 509 -14.14 24.65 -10.42
C ASP A 509 -12.85 24.77 -11.24
N ARG A 510 -11.73 24.77 -10.54
CA ARG A 510 -10.41 24.74 -11.15
C ARG A 510 -10.19 23.44 -11.93
N ALA A 511 -10.48 22.28 -11.37
CA ALA A 511 -10.35 21.00 -12.05
C ALA A 511 -11.21 20.91 -13.31
N VAL A 512 -12.43 21.47 -13.26
CA VAL A 512 -13.30 21.57 -14.43
C VAL A 512 -12.66 22.43 -15.53
N TRP A 513 -12.10 23.59 -15.17
CA TRP A 513 -11.42 24.48 -16.11
C TRP A 513 -10.19 23.80 -16.72
N GLU A 514 -9.33 23.21 -15.91
CA GLU A 514 -8.11 22.51 -16.34
C GLU A 514 -8.42 21.37 -17.31
N CYS A 515 -9.38 20.52 -16.99
CA CYS A 515 -9.81 19.44 -17.87
C CYS A 515 -10.30 19.97 -19.23
N ARG A 516 -10.99 21.12 -19.26
CA ARG A 516 -11.41 21.77 -20.49
C ARG A 516 -10.23 22.30 -21.30
N GLU A 517 -9.26 22.96 -20.67
CA GLU A 517 -8.06 23.44 -21.33
C GLU A 517 -7.21 22.31 -21.91
N ILE A 518 -7.04 21.22 -21.16
CA ILE A 518 -6.35 20.01 -21.64
C ILE A 518 -7.06 19.44 -22.87
N ARG A 519 -8.39 19.34 -22.81
CA ARG A 519 -9.20 18.85 -23.94
C ARG A 519 -9.14 19.78 -25.16
N LYS A 520 -9.17 21.08 -24.95
CA LYS A 520 -9.01 22.10 -26.01
C LYS A 520 -7.68 21.97 -26.75
N ALA A 521 -6.61 21.56 -26.03
CA ALA A 521 -5.32 21.23 -26.64
C ALA A 521 -5.31 19.88 -27.38
N GLY A 522 -6.44 19.16 -27.38
CA GLY A 522 -6.55 17.81 -27.98
C GLY A 522 -5.75 16.77 -27.22
N LEU A 523 -5.68 16.91 -25.89
CA LEU A 523 -5.07 15.98 -24.94
C LEU A 523 -6.14 15.33 -24.05
N ASN A 524 -5.77 14.26 -23.36
CA ASN A 524 -6.62 13.60 -22.40
C ASN A 524 -6.30 14.07 -20.97
N ALA A 525 -7.33 14.44 -20.22
CA ALA A 525 -7.19 14.74 -18.79
C ALA A 525 -7.28 13.47 -17.94
N ALA A 526 -6.52 13.46 -16.84
CA ALA A 526 -6.64 12.49 -15.75
C ALA A 526 -6.81 13.22 -14.42
N VAL A 527 -7.53 12.63 -13.47
CA VAL A 527 -7.75 13.22 -12.14
C VAL A 527 -7.78 12.12 -11.07
N TYR A 528 -7.12 12.34 -9.93
CA TYR A 528 -7.36 11.57 -8.71
C TYR A 528 -8.69 11.98 -8.09
N GLN A 529 -9.54 11.01 -7.75
CA GLN A 529 -10.89 11.24 -7.29
C GLN A 529 -11.13 10.84 -5.85
N PHE A 530 -11.89 11.71 -5.16
CA PHE A 530 -12.59 11.39 -3.94
C PHE A 530 -14.10 11.62 -4.12
N GLY A 531 -14.91 10.69 -3.63
CA GLY A 531 -16.35 10.82 -3.63
C GLY A 531 -16.98 10.85 -5.02
N SER A 532 -18.10 11.56 -5.17
CA SER A 532 -18.93 11.58 -6.36
C SER A 532 -18.59 12.67 -7.37
N PHE A 533 -17.54 13.46 -7.15
CA PHE A 533 -17.15 14.58 -8.01
C PHE A 533 -16.84 14.14 -9.45
N TRP A 534 -16.45 12.88 -9.65
CA TRP A 534 -16.22 12.30 -10.97
C TRP A 534 -17.40 12.50 -11.94
N LYS A 535 -18.65 12.58 -11.43
CA LYS A 535 -19.86 12.77 -12.24
C LYS A 535 -19.87 14.14 -12.94
N GLN A 536 -19.25 15.15 -12.33
CA GLN A 536 -19.11 16.48 -12.92
C GLN A 536 -18.03 16.55 -14.00
N LEU A 537 -17.08 15.63 -13.97
CA LEU A 537 -15.97 15.54 -14.91
C LEU A 537 -16.20 14.53 -16.04
N LYS A 538 -17.29 13.78 -16.03
CA LYS A 538 -17.51 12.61 -16.92
C LYS A 538 -17.35 12.94 -18.41
N ASP A 539 -17.76 14.14 -18.85
CA ASP A 539 -17.74 14.53 -20.26
C ASP A 539 -16.41 15.20 -20.68
N ILE A 540 -15.56 15.57 -19.72
CA ILE A 540 -14.33 16.34 -19.97
C ILE A 540 -13.05 15.66 -19.50
N CYS A 541 -13.14 14.65 -18.63
CA CYS A 541 -12.01 13.91 -18.12
C CYS A 541 -12.15 12.42 -18.48
N ARG A 542 -11.23 11.91 -19.30
CA ARG A 542 -11.32 10.55 -19.83
C ARG A 542 -10.80 9.48 -18.89
N LEU A 543 -9.93 9.82 -17.95
CA LEU A 543 -9.34 8.89 -17.01
C LEU A 543 -9.51 9.41 -15.58
N GLN A 544 -10.11 8.60 -14.73
CA GLN A 544 -10.33 8.96 -13.34
C GLN A 544 -9.81 7.87 -12.42
N ILE A 545 -8.99 8.27 -11.45
CA ILE A 545 -8.29 7.36 -10.54
C ILE A 545 -8.92 7.49 -9.17
N PHE A 546 -9.51 6.40 -8.69
CA PHE A 546 -10.30 6.38 -7.47
C PHE A 546 -9.45 5.93 -6.29
N SER A 547 -9.41 6.74 -5.22
CA SER A 547 -8.75 6.37 -3.97
C SER A 547 -9.37 5.10 -3.35
N SER A 548 -8.69 4.53 -2.36
CA SER A 548 -9.21 3.39 -1.58
C SER A 548 -10.52 3.73 -0.85
N GLN A 549 -10.77 5.01 -0.60
CA GLN A 549 -12.02 5.50 -0.03
C GLN A 549 -13.04 5.65 -1.15
N ALA A 550 -13.89 4.64 -1.31
CA ALA A 550 -14.99 4.65 -2.28
C ALA A 550 -15.93 5.86 -2.11
N VAL A 551 -16.74 6.12 -3.11
CA VAL A 551 -17.87 7.04 -3.01
C VAL A 551 -18.70 6.64 -1.79
N PRO A 552 -19.00 7.58 -0.87
CA PRO A 552 -19.80 7.24 0.30
C PRO A 552 -21.10 6.53 -0.08
N GLY A 553 -21.37 5.40 0.55
CA GLY A 553 -22.56 4.59 0.28
C GLY A 553 -22.48 3.67 -0.95
N GLN A 554 -21.36 3.65 -1.70
CA GLN A 554 -21.15 2.74 -2.81
C GLN A 554 -19.93 1.84 -2.57
N SER A 555 -20.02 0.60 -3.02
CA SER A 555 -18.84 -0.27 -3.12
C SER A 555 -17.93 0.19 -4.27
N ARG A 556 -16.66 -0.18 -4.21
CA ARG A 556 -15.72 0.10 -5.32
C ARG A 556 -16.15 -0.59 -6.63
N LYS A 557 -16.73 -1.77 -6.54
CA LYS A 557 -17.31 -2.53 -7.67
C LYS A 557 -18.46 -1.76 -8.34
N GLU A 558 -19.36 -1.19 -7.54
CA GLU A 558 -20.46 -0.35 -8.07
C GLU A 558 -19.92 0.91 -8.73
N THR A 559 -18.93 1.57 -8.10
CA THR A 559 -18.28 2.75 -8.67
C THR A 559 -17.59 2.40 -9.99
N ALA A 560 -16.83 1.31 -10.07
CA ALA A 560 -16.17 0.87 -11.30
C ALA A 560 -17.19 0.57 -12.41
N ARG A 561 -18.32 -0.06 -12.07
CA ARG A 561 -19.42 -0.32 -13.02
C ARG A 561 -20.04 0.97 -13.55
N GLU A 562 -20.38 1.94 -12.68
CA GLU A 562 -20.97 3.22 -13.09
C GLU A 562 -20.01 4.00 -14.01
N VAL A 563 -18.73 4.06 -13.64
CA VAL A 563 -17.70 4.75 -14.42
C VAL A 563 -17.54 4.14 -15.81
N ARG A 564 -17.54 2.81 -15.90
CA ARG A 564 -17.50 2.09 -17.17
C ARG A 564 -18.74 2.34 -18.03
N LEU A 565 -19.93 2.33 -17.44
CA LEU A 565 -21.18 2.65 -18.13
C LEU A 565 -21.21 4.10 -18.65
N ALA A 566 -20.50 5.01 -18.00
CA ALA A 566 -20.31 6.38 -18.45
C ALA A 566 -19.24 6.53 -19.56
N GLY A 567 -18.61 5.45 -20.02
CA GLY A 567 -17.56 5.49 -21.06
C GLY A 567 -16.24 6.09 -20.59
N ILE A 568 -15.95 6.04 -19.29
CA ILE A 568 -14.74 6.61 -18.67
C ILE A 568 -13.80 5.46 -18.29
N LYS A 569 -12.49 5.64 -18.52
CA LYS A 569 -11.47 4.76 -17.95
C LYS A 569 -11.39 5.00 -16.44
N GLY A 570 -11.73 4.01 -15.65
CA GLY A 570 -11.67 4.06 -14.19
C GLY A 570 -10.51 3.24 -13.68
N PHE A 571 -9.58 3.88 -12.95
CA PHE A 571 -8.44 3.21 -12.33
C PHE A 571 -8.58 3.20 -10.81
N ALA A 572 -8.11 2.13 -10.20
CA ALA A 572 -7.95 2.07 -8.77
C ALA A 572 -6.64 2.72 -8.34
N TYR A 573 -6.68 3.55 -7.30
CA TYR A 573 -5.47 4.00 -6.65
C TYR A 573 -5.03 2.99 -5.60
N GLY A 574 -3.86 2.42 -5.77
CA GLY A 574 -3.24 1.53 -4.80
C GLY A 574 -2.19 2.28 -3.99
N ILE A 575 -2.48 2.56 -2.72
CA ILE A 575 -1.45 2.94 -1.76
C ILE A 575 -0.90 1.64 -1.20
N HIS A 576 0.38 1.37 -1.44
CA HIS A 576 1.04 0.13 -1.01
C HIS A 576 1.93 0.30 0.22
N GLY A 577 2.06 1.50 0.73
CA GLY A 577 2.52 1.73 2.07
C GLY A 577 1.32 2.15 2.90
N SER A 578 0.98 1.47 3.97
CA SER A 578 -0.01 2.03 4.84
C SER A 578 0.55 3.30 5.45
N TYR A 579 -0.32 4.28 5.65
CA TYR A 579 -0.01 5.44 6.46
C TYR A 579 0.40 5.05 7.90
N ASP A 580 0.25 3.79 8.25
CA ASP A 580 0.35 3.25 9.59
C ASP A 580 1.60 2.38 9.84
N GLY A 581 2.58 2.35 8.93
CA GLY A 581 3.88 1.68 9.14
C GLY A 581 3.87 0.15 9.32
N TYR A 582 2.70 -0.42 9.54
CA TYR A 582 2.53 -1.84 9.85
C TYR A 582 2.23 -2.73 8.63
N ALA A 583 1.96 -2.13 7.47
CA ALA A 583 1.65 -2.86 6.25
C ALA A 583 2.87 -3.15 5.36
N CYS A 584 4.06 -3.09 5.95
CA CYS A 584 5.30 -3.46 5.27
C CYS A 584 5.38 -4.99 5.14
N GLY A 585 4.68 -5.54 4.15
CA GLY A 585 4.67 -6.98 3.92
C GLY A 585 4.24 -7.31 2.51
N ILE A 586 4.29 -8.58 2.15
CA ILE A 586 3.89 -9.07 0.84
C ILE A 586 2.38 -9.01 0.65
N MET A 587 1.62 -9.39 1.68
CA MET A 587 0.18 -9.63 1.53
C MET A 587 -0.64 -8.40 1.15
N PRO A 588 -0.43 -7.20 1.72
CA PRO A 588 -1.22 -6.04 1.31
C PRO A 588 -1.09 -5.71 -0.18
N GLY A 589 0.14 -5.73 -0.72
CA GLY A 589 0.40 -5.54 -2.14
C GLY A 589 -0.22 -6.63 -3.01
N ARG A 590 -0.03 -7.90 -2.62
CA ARG A 590 -0.53 -9.08 -3.31
C ARG A 590 -2.07 -9.08 -3.38
N ALA A 591 -2.74 -8.83 -2.26
CA ALA A 591 -4.19 -8.79 -2.20
C ALA A 591 -4.75 -7.67 -3.09
N ARG A 592 -4.20 -6.45 -3.01
CA ARG A 592 -4.69 -5.28 -3.73
C ARG A 592 -4.47 -5.36 -5.23
N SER A 593 -3.30 -5.82 -5.67
CA SER A 593 -2.98 -5.89 -7.11
C SER A 593 -3.47 -7.17 -7.78
N GLY A 594 -3.81 -8.20 -7.00
CA GLY A 594 -4.39 -9.44 -7.48
C GLY A 594 -5.90 -9.48 -7.29
N TYR A 595 -6.30 -10.10 -6.21
CA TYR A 595 -7.70 -10.48 -5.95
C TYR A 595 -8.66 -9.30 -5.90
N LEU A 596 -8.30 -8.22 -5.21
CA LEU A 596 -9.15 -7.04 -5.10
C LEU A 596 -9.25 -6.29 -6.42
N ALA A 597 -8.15 -6.14 -7.14
CA ALA A 597 -8.15 -5.50 -8.46
C ALA A 597 -9.08 -6.23 -9.43
N HIS A 598 -9.07 -7.57 -9.40
CA HIS A 598 -9.94 -8.40 -10.21
C HIS A 598 -11.42 -8.27 -9.81
N GLU A 599 -11.72 -8.30 -8.51
CA GLU A 599 -13.10 -8.24 -8.00
C GLU A 599 -13.72 -6.84 -8.17
N GLU A 600 -12.95 -5.77 -8.00
CA GLU A 600 -13.44 -4.40 -8.15
C GLU A 600 -13.80 -4.06 -9.60
N GLY A 601 -13.09 -4.62 -10.59
CA GLY A 601 -13.38 -4.46 -12.00
C GLY A 601 -13.06 -3.07 -12.57
N PHE A 602 -12.14 -2.33 -11.98
CA PHE A 602 -11.50 -1.18 -12.60
C PHE A 602 -10.63 -1.62 -13.77
N THR A 603 -10.42 -0.74 -14.75
CA THR A 603 -9.62 -1.04 -15.94
C THR A 603 -8.14 -0.70 -15.79
N GLY A 604 -7.72 -0.32 -14.61
CA GLY A 604 -6.32 -0.07 -14.29
C GLY A 604 -6.08 0.15 -12.81
N GLN A 605 -4.81 0.09 -12.43
CA GLN A 605 -4.37 0.36 -11.07
C GLN A 605 -3.06 1.16 -11.08
N THR A 606 -3.02 2.24 -10.29
CA THR A 606 -1.80 3.02 -10.06
C THR A 606 -1.15 2.63 -8.75
N LEU A 607 0.17 2.47 -8.76
CA LEU A 607 0.98 1.94 -7.67
C LEU A 607 1.87 3.05 -7.09
N TRP A 608 1.63 3.43 -5.86
CA TRP A 608 2.37 4.48 -5.15
C TRP A 608 3.38 3.87 -4.19
N LEU A 609 4.65 4.25 -4.11
CA LEU A 609 5.43 5.16 -4.93
C LEU A 609 6.81 4.52 -5.20
N TYR A 610 7.22 4.44 -6.46
CA TYR A 610 8.61 4.19 -6.83
C TYR A 610 9.39 5.50 -6.77
N SER A 611 10.39 5.58 -5.91
CA SER A 611 11.21 6.78 -5.80
C SER A 611 12.58 6.44 -5.21
N PRO A 612 13.48 5.81 -5.97
CA PRO A 612 14.85 5.55 -5.53
C PRO A 612 15.63 6.88 -5.48
N GLY A 613 15.28 7.70 -4.51
CA GLY A 613 15.85 9.03 -4.32
C GLY A 613 17.32 9.01 -3.88
N LYS A 614 17.66 9.75 -2.82
CA LYS A 614 19.02 9.77 -2.27
C LYS A 614 19.44 8.39 -1.77
N PRO A 615 20.74 8.04 -1.90
CA PRO A 615 21.27 6.80 -1.35
C PRO A 615 20.98 6.65 0.14
N MET A 616 20.59 5.44 0.54
CA MET A 616 20.21 5.09 1.92
C MET A 616 21.20 4.09 2.52
N ASN A 617 21.59 4.34 3.76
CA ASN A 617 22.31 3.38 4.58
C ASN A 617 21.31 2.56 5.40
N PHE A 618 21.06 1.33 4.99
CA PHE A 618 20.09 0.45 5.67
C PHE A 618 20.54 -0.01 7.06
N ASN A 619 21.81 0.18 7.41
CA ASN A 619 22.34 -0.12 8.75
C ASN A 619 22.23 1.07 9.73
N GLY A 620 21.80 2.23 9.23
CA GLY A 620 21.67 3.46 9.97
C GLY A 620 20.23 3.91 10.18
N THR A 621 20.03 4.83 11.11
CA THR A 621 18.75 5.49 11.37
C THR A 621 18.68 6.90 10.78
N GLU A 622 19.67 7.30 10.01
CA GLU A 622 19.87 8.68 9.58
C GLU A 622 18.86 9.15 8.54
N GLN A 623 18.06 8.23 7.98
CA GLN A 623 17.24 8.50 6.80
C GLN A 623 15.77 8.18 7.01
N LEU A 624 15.31 8.13 8.22
CA LEU A 624 13.90 7.98 8.55
C LEU A 624 13.12 9.21 8.07
N LYS A 625 12.98 9.33 6.76
CA LYS A 625 12.19 10.37 6.12
C LYS A 625 11.20 9.70 5.19
N PHE A 626 9.92 9.88 5.53
CA PHE A 626 8.83 9.67 4.61
C PHE A 626 8.38 8.21 4.39
N PHE A 627 7.37 8.10 3.60
CA PHE A 627 6.60 6.96 3.13
C PHE A 627 7.44 5.72 2.88
N PRO A 628 6.92 4.54 3.19
CA PRO A 628 7.47 3.32 2.64
C PRO A 628 7.44 3.40 1.12
N LEU A 629 8.60 3.32 0.51
CA LEU A 629 8.76 3.32 -0.94
C LEU A 629 8.68 1.89 -1.46
N LEU A 630 8.30 1.74 -2.72
CA LEU A 630 8.34 0.43 -3.39
C LEU A 630 9.78 -0.04 -3.60
N LYS A 631 10.70 0.90 -3.79
CA LYS A 631 12.14 0.64 -3.92
C LYS A 631 12.97 1.76 -3.33
N TYR A 632 14.18 1.42 -2.92
CA TYR A 632 15.17 2.35 -2.38
C TYR A 632 16.46 2.28 -3.19
N ARG A 633 17.32 3.28 -3.04
CA ARG A 633 18.69 3.28 -3.55
C ARG A 633 19.67 3.03 -2.40
N GLY A 634 20.53 2.05 -2.51
CA GLY A 634 21.63 1.81 -1.56
C GLY A 634 22.77 2.82 -1.72
N THR A 635 23.64 2.90 -0.70
CA THR A 635 24.86 3.75 -0.75
C THR A 635 25.84 3.33 -1.85
N ASP A 636 25.76 2.11 -2.31
CA ASP A 636 26.50 1.56 -3.45
C ASP A 636 25.85 1.89 -4.81
N GLY A 637 24.77 2.67 -4.81
CA GLY A 637 24.03 3.07 -6.01
C GLY A 637 23.02 2.04 -6.53
N ARG A 638 23.06 0.79 -6.03
CA ARG A 638 22.10 -0.26 -6.46
C ARG A 638 20.69 0.03 -6.00
N ILE A 639 19.72 -0.32 -6.83
CA ILE A 639 18.29 -0.25 -6.48
C ILE A 639 17.91 -1.50 -5.69
N VAL A 640 17.38 -1.26 -4.51
CA VAL A 640 17.01 -2.29 -3.52
C VAL A 640 15.50 -2.46 -3.51
N SER A 641 15.03 -3.70 -3.60
CA SER A 641 13.62 -4.06 -3.57
C SER A 641 13.07 -4.12 -2.14
N THR A 642 11.75 -4.10 -2.03
CA THR A 642 11.03 -4.23 -0.76
C THR A 642 10.02 -5.37 -0.81
N LEU A 643 9.55 -5.83 0.36
CA LEU A 643 8.49 -6.81 0.43
C LEU A 643 7.19 -6.30 -0.21
N GLN A 644 6.90 -5.00 -0.12
CA GLN A 644 5.74 -4.39 -0.76
C GLN A 644 5.82 -4.50 -2.29
N TRP A 645 6.98 -4.20 -2.88
CA TRP A 645 7.20 -4.35 -4.32
C TRP A 645 7.00 -5.80 -4.78
N GLU A 646 7.61 -6.74 -4.06
CA GLU A 646 7.47 -8.15 -4.41
C GLU A 646 6.04 -8.65 -4.24
N GLY A 647 5.33 -8.20 -3.19
CA GLY A 647 3.93 -8.51 -2.99
C GLY A 647 3.02 -7.99 -4.10
N LEU A 648 3.29 -6.77 -4.55
CA LEU A 648 2.62 -6.14 -5.66
C LEU A 648 2.77 -6.96 -6.95
N CYS A 649 4.00 -7.38 -7.25
CA CYS A 649 4.29 -8.22 -8.41
C CYS A 649 3.63 -9.60 -8.30
N GLU A 650 3.60 -10.22 -7.10
CA GLU A 650 2.85 -11.46 -6.86
C GLU A 650 1.35 -11.29 -7.12
N GLY A 651 0.77 -10.13 -6.75
CA GLY A 651 -0.62 -9.81 -7.03
C GLY A 651 -0.90 -9.68 -8.54
N ILE A 652 -0.02 -9.05 -9.29
CA ILE A 652 -0.12 -8.95 -10.75
C ILE A 652 -0.10 -10.36 -11.38
N ASP A 653 0.73 -11.26 -10.87
CA ASP A 653 0.76 -12.65 -11.32
C ASP A 653 -0.54 -13.39 -10.92
N ASP A 654 -1.07 -13.20 -9.68
CA ASP A 654 -2.38 -13.75 -9.28
C ASP A 654 -3.51 -13.28 -10.19
N TYR A 655 -3.52 -11.99 -10.55
CA TYR A 655 -4.49 -11.47 -11.54
C TYR A 655 -4.36 -12.17 -12.88
N ALA A 656 -3.14 -12.42 -13.35
CA ALA A 656 -2.91 -13.13 -14.62
C ALA A 656 -3.40 -14.58 -14.57
N TYR A 657 -3.29 -15.29 -13.44
CA TYR A 657 -3.92 -16.61 -13.25
C TYR A 657 -5.44 -16.51 -13.37
N MET A 658 -6.09 -15.56 -12.71
CA MET A 658 -7.53 -15.35 -12.79
C MET A 658 -7.96 -14.99 -14.21
N ASN A 659 -7.26 -14.06 -14.88
CA ASN A 659 -7.55 -13.68 -16.26
C ASN A 659 -7.38 -14.86 -17.23
N THR A 660 -6.39 -15.75 -17.02
CA THR A 660 -6.22 -16.97 -17.82
C THR A 660 -7.42 -17.90 -17.65
N LEU A 661 -7.88 -18.08 -16.39
CA LEU A 661 -9.07 -18.89 -16.11
C LEU A 661 -10.32 -18.31 -16.74
N ASP A 662 -10.56 -16.99 -16.60
CA ASP A 662 -11.72 -16.31 -17.18
C ASP A 662 -11.81 -16.49 -18.70
N ARG A 663 -10.67 -16.37 -19.41
CA ARG A 663 -10.63 -16.60 -20.87
C ARG A 663 -10.94 -18.04 -21.24
N LEU A 664 -10.50 -19.02 -20.48
CA LEU A 664 -10.83 -20.42 -20.70
C LEU A 664 -12.29 -20.72 -20.38
N LEU A 665 -12.84 -20.17 -19.32
CA LEU A 665 -14.25 -20.27 -18.98
C LEU A 665 -15.14 -19.66 -20.07
N ALA A 666 -14.76 -18.50 -20.60
CA ALA A 666 -15.49 -17.88 -21.72
C ALA A 666 -15.48 -18.78 -22.99
N ARG A 667 -14.33 -19.44 -23.26
CA ARG A 667 -14.19 -20.36 -24.38
C ARG A 667 -15.04 -21.63 -24.22
N HIS A 668 -15.08 -22.18 -23.01
CA HIS A 668 -15.73 -23.50 -22.75
C HIS A 668 -17.07 -23.41 -22.05
N GLY A 669 -17.67 -22.24 -21.87
CA GLY A 669 -18.81 -21.96 -21.00
C GLY A 669 -20.08 -22.79 -21.26
N LYS A 670 -20.20 -23.44 -22.45
CA LYS A 670 -21.29 -24.35 -22.76
C LYS A 670 -21.11 -25.79 -22.24
N LYS A 671 -19.91 -26.16 -21.80
CA LYS A 671 -19.58 -27.49 -21.28
C LYS A 671 -19.91 -27.58 -19.79
N ALA A 672 -20.56 -28.67 -19.36
CA ALA A 672 -20.99 -28.85 -17.96
C ALA A 672 -19.87 -28.73 -16.95
N GLU A 673 -18.65 -29.25 -17.24
CA GLU A 673 -17.49 -29.13 -16.37
C GLU A 673 -17.04 -27.68 -16.24
N ALA A 674 -17.03 -26.89 -17.31
CA ALA A 674 -16.70 -25.47 -17.27
C ALA A 674 -17.73 -24.68 -16.47
N GLN A 675 -19.00 -25.01 -16.56
CA GLN A 675 -20.06 -24.38 -15.75
C GLN A 675 -19.90 -24.68 -14.28
N LYS A 676 -19.54 -25.92 -13.93
CA LYS A 676 -19.21 -26.27 -12.53
C LYS A 676 -17.99 -25.50 -12.02
N ILE A 677 -16.91 -25.45 -12.79
CA ILE A 677 -15.71 -24.66 -12.42
C ILE A 677 -16.08 -23.18 -12.24
N ALA A 678 -16.91 -22.62 -13.11
CA ALA A 678 -17.36 -21.22 -12.99
C ALA A 678 -18.12 -20.98 -11.67
N GLN A 679 -19.01 -21.90 -11.28
CA GLN A 679 -19.74 -21.82 -10.01
C GLN A 679 -18.79 -21.90 -8.81
N ASP A 680 -17.85 -22.85 -8.81
CA ASP A 680 -16.85 -23.02 -7.75
C ASP A 680 -15.95 -21.78 -7.67
N TYR A 681 -15.59 -21.18 -8.80
CA TYR A 681 -14.76 -19.97 -8.88
C TYR A 681 -15.52 -18.73 -8.36
N GLU A 682 -16.80 -18.57 -8.68
CA GLU A 682 -17.61 -17.49 -8.09
C GLU A 682 -17.72 -17.62 -6.56
N CYS A 683 -17.87 -18.84 -6.05
CA CYS A 683 -17.87 -19.12 -4.62
C CYS A 683 -16.51 -18.76 -3.98
N LEU A 684 -15.40 -19.12 -4.63
CA LEU A 684 -14.05 -18.76 -4.19
C LEU A 684 -13.87 -17.24 -4.14
N LYS A 685 -14.25 -16.51 -5.19
CA LYS A 685 -14.14 -15.03 -5.23
C LYS A 685 -14.94 -14.37 -4.11
N LYS A 686 -16.17 -14.85 -3.86
CA LYS A 686 -16.99 -14.34 -2.76
C LYS A 686 -16.32 -14.55 -1.41
N ASN A 687 -15.81 -15.74 -1.15
CA ASN A 687 -15.10 -16.05 0.10
C ASN A 687 -13.84 -15.20 0.28
N LEU A 688 -13.10 -14.94 -0.80
CA LEU A 688 -11.94 -14.05 -0.78
C LEU A 688 -12.33 -12.61 -0.48
N ALA A 689 -13.40 -12.08 -1.11
CA ALA A 689 -13.88 -10.74 -0.86
C ALA A 689 -14.31 -10.53 0.61
N GLU A 690 -14.91 -11.54 1.24
CA GLU A 690 -15.28 -11.50 2.66
C GLU A 690 -14.06 -11.51 3.59
N GLN A 691 -12.98 -12.20 3.21
CA GLN A 691 -11.75 -12.29 4.00
C GLN A 691 -10.82 -11.07 3.82
N ILE A 692 -10.82 -10.49 2.63
CA ILE A 692 -9.90 -9.41 2.22
C ILE A 692 -10.64 -8.05 2.16
N ASP A 693 -11.78 -7.87 2.83
CA ASP A 693 -12.60 -6.65 2.69
C ASP A 693 -11.78 -5.37 3.02
N PRO A 694 -11.43 -4.54 2.00
CA PRO A 694 -10.64 -3.34 2.22
C PRO A 694 -11.44 -2.21 2.88
N ARG A 695 -12.78 -2.37 3.02
CA ARG A 695 -13.66 -1.33 3.58
C ARG A 695 -13.47 -1.15 5.07
N THR A 696 -12.91 -2.14 5.74
CA THR A 696 -12.74 -2.09 7.18
C THR A 696 -11.48 -1.35 7.61
N GLY A 697 -10.56 -1.05 6.68
CA GLY A 697 -9.22 -0.61 7.06
C GLY A 697 -8.50 -1.67 7.93
N ASP A 698 -9.08 -2.85 8.01
CA ASP A 698 -8.72 -3.90 8.94
C ASP A 698 -7.54 -4.67 8.35
N GLU A 699 -6.37 -4.14 8.63
CA GLU A 699 -5.11 -4.81 8.27
C GLU A 699 -5.01 -6.21 8.91
N GLU A 700 -5.75 -6.47 10.00
CA GLU A 700 -5.87 -7.80 10.59
C GLU A 700 -6.57 -8.78 9.66
N LYS A 701 -7.58 -8.37 8.92
CA LYS A 701 -8.22 -9.27 7.94
C LYS A 701 -7.31 -9.57 6.76
N ILE A 702 -6.53 -8.59 6.30
CA ILE A 702 -5.47 -8.84 5.31
C ILE A 702 -4.36 -9.70 5.92
N ALA A 703 -4.06 -9.54 7.21
CA ALA A 703 -3.07 -10.36 7.92
C ALA A 703 -3.53 -11.80 8.19
N VAL A 704 -4.83 -12.06 8.25
CA VAL A 704 -5.40 -13.42 8.35
C VAL A 704 -5.30 -14.16 7.01
N PHE A 705 -5.38 -13.44 5.89
CA PHE A 705 -5.17 -14.00 4.57
C PHE A 705 -3.65 -14.11 4.28
N SER A 706 -3.08 -15.25 4.57
CA SER A 706 -1.64 -15.50 4.47
C SER A 706 -1.16 -15.71 3.04
N ASN A 707 0.14 -15.50 2.80
CA ASN A 707 0.78 -15.94 1.57
C ASN A 707 0.54 -17.42 1.27
N ARG A 708 0.52 -18.27 2.29
CA ARG A 708 0.22 -19.70 2.17
C ARG A 708 -1.21 -19.92 1.67
N THR A 709 -2.18 -19.17 2.20
CA THR A 709 -3.57 -19.19 1.71
C THR A 709 -3.65 -18.68 0.27
N ALA A 710 -2.95 -17.59 -0.04
CA ALA A 710 -2.91 -17.05 -1.40
C ALA A 710 -2.29 -18.04 -2.40
N ASP A 711 -1.23 -18.75 -2.02
CA ASP A 711 -0.64 -19.79 -2.86
C ASP A 711 -1.57 -21.00 -3.04
N ALA A 712 -2.35 -21.37 -2.02
CA ALA A 712 -3.36 -22.41 -2.13
C ALA A 712 -4.49 -22.00 -3.09
N VAL A 713 -4.94 -20.74 -3.04
CA VAL A 713 -5.92 -20.18 -3.98
C VAL A 713 -5.36 -20.18 -5.40
N ARG A 714 -4.13 -19.70 -5.60
CA ARG A 714 -3.45 -19.73 -6.90
C ARG A 714 -3.34 -21.15 -7.44
N TRP A 715 -3.02 -22.12 -6.59
CA TRP A 715 -2.96 -23.53 -6.96
C TRP A 715 -4.32 -24.05 -7.43
N GLN A 716 -5.39 -23.75 -6.70
CA GLN A 716 -6.75 -24.14 -7.11
C GLN A 716 -7.14 -23.58 -8.47
N ILE A 717 -6.80 -22.31 -8.74
CA ILE A 717 -7.03 -21.68 -10.05
C ILE A 717 -6.20 -22.39 -11.13
N ALA A 718 -4.93 -22.71 -10.85
CA ALA A 718 -4.07 -23.43 -11.79
C ALA A 718 -4.61 -24.84 -12.11
N GLU A 719 -5.17 -25.55 -11.14
CA GLU A 719 -5.83 -26.84 -11.36
C GLU A 719 -7.03 -26.72 -12.31
N TRP A 720 -7.86 -25.69 -12.14
CA TRP A 720 -8.98 -25.43 -13.03
C TRP A 720 -8.52 -25.08 -14.45
N ILE A 721 -7.47 -24.25 -14.58
CA ILE A 721 -6.87 -23.96 -15.88
C ILE A 721 -6.40 -25.24 -16.56
N MET A 722 -5.66 -26.10 -15.87
CA MET A 722 -5.17 -27.36 -16.42
C MET A 722 -6.29 -28.31 -16.81
N LYS A 723 -7.40 -28.35 -16.07
CA LYS A 723 -8.59 -29.14 -16.41
C LYS A 723 -9.23 -28.64 -17.69
N LEU A 724 -9.45 -27.33 -17.82
CA LEU A 724 -10.06 -26.74 -19.01
C LEU A 724 -9.20 -26.90 -20.26
N GLN A 725 -7.87 -26.77 -20.16
CA GLN A 725 -6.97 -26.98 -21.30
C GLN A 725 -6.98 -28.42 -21.81
N LYS A 726 -7.11 -29.41 -20.94
CA LYS A 726 -7.27 -30.81 -21.37
C LYS A 726 -8.52 -31.03 -22.21
N MET A 727 -9.50 -30.14 -22.13
CA MET A 727 -10.72 -30.22 -22.96
C MET A 727 -10.47 -29.73 -24.39
N ASP A 728 -9.42 -28.92 -24.64
CA ASP A 728 -8.99 -28.51 -25.99
C ASP A 728 -8.33 -29.65 -26.75
N HIS A 729 -7.69 -30.60 -26.06
CA HIS A 729 -6.97 -31.72 -26.67
C HIS A 729 -7.85 -32.99 -26.87
N LYS A 730 -9.12 -32.97 -26.48
CA LYS A 730 -10.06 -34.09 -26.65
C LYS A 730 -10.97 -33.92 -27.87
N ILE A 731 -10.73 -32.91 -28.69
CA ILE A 731 -11.37 -32.68 -29.99
C ILE A 731 -10.34 -33.00 -31.07
#